data_694a51a1b3f78ef832d17c4858533164
#
_entry.id   694a51a1b3f78ef832d17c4858533164
#
_cell.length_a   1.000
_cell.length_b   1.000
_cell.length_c   1.000
_cell.angle_alpha   90.00
_cell.angle_beta   90.00
_cell.angle_gamma   90.00
#
_symmetry.space_group_name_H-M   'P 1'
#
loop_
_entity.id
_entity.type
_entity.pdbx_description
1 polymer ?
#
loop_
_entity_poly.entity_id
_entity_poly.type
_entity_poly.pdbx_seq_one_letter_code
_entity_poly.pdbx_strand_id
1 'polypeptide(L)'
;KTSLYATYDIVDSLAGLNTTLTDRRFAVGLILGNGRHIKSYGYSHPRALLQILIEYADGSSEEFVSDTRWRVSYGPLQENGLYFGERYDARLEMKGWDELGYDDSKWEEAIEVSAHKPTCQMMPPIRVVKRIKPQSHYATPGGMHVYDFGQNFAGWVRISMQGTRGTEVTIQHAELLNEDGTLNTSPNQNAEATEVYILNGETVETYEPRFTYHGFRYVSVSGSPSLPAIHSIEGCVVHTDVECVGEFSCSNNLLNRIHENIVWGQLSNLMSIPTDCTQRDERQGWLGDAHLAAEESMFNFDMAAFYTKFLRDIEFAQKPDGSLPDFVPPYLGRLYPADPAWSAAYVTLAWHVYQFYGDKSVLVRHFDSMRRYIEFLRTNSDNQIIKKLGKYGDWCPPGSIAPKRTPVELTSTWYYYHDTLLLSKIAAVLNRSKDHEELESLSVEIKNAFNGYFLKDGEYAVNKFGPVDRSPGQTSNALPLYLDMVPKEQKLHVINRLLHGVVSDQDYHLDTGILGTRYLLDVLTENGFGDVAYKVAAQRTYPGWGYMVGEGATTLWERWEKITGGGMNSHNHIMLGSVDAWFYRVVAGLSCLEPGWKRIRFAPPVFDGLESARASVRSVQGRAALSWQRNEGSLSIDICIPVGSIGIVDVPLIWKNQKVEEGNRIVWHAGQAAVSGSEDLRFLGMAEKHVQFEFGSGDYHLNVAALS
;
A
#
# COMPACT_ATOMS: atom_id res chain seq x y z
N LYS A 1 14.98 -4.85 -20.08
CA LYS A 1 15.14 -4.06 -18.84
C LYS A 1 14.93 -2.60 -19.18
N THR A 2 14.17 -1.88 -18.38
CA THR A 2 13.91 -0.45 -18.56
C THR A 2 14.54 0.29 -17.40
N SER A 3 15.29 1.35 -17.71
CA SER A 3 15.81 2.29 -16.71
C SER A 3 14.94 3.55 -16.73
N LEU A 4 14.71 4.15 -15.55
CA LEU A 4 14.00 5.42 -15.44
C LEU A 4 15.02 6.55 -15.32
N TYR A 5 14.72 7.72 -15.88
CA TYR A 5 15.45 8.95 -15.62
C TYR A 5 14.56 9.96 -14.91
N ALA A 6 15.15 10.74 -14.01
CA ALA A 6 14.50 11.87 -13.36
C ALA A 6 15.01 13.18 -14.00
N THR A 7 14.15 14.19 -14.09
CA THR A 7 14.49 15.53 -14.58
C THR A 7 14.36 16.51 -13.42
N TYR A 8 15.36 17.37 -13.27
CA TYR A 8 15.39 18.40 -12.24
C TYR A 8 15.61 19.75 -12.90
N ASP A 9 14.82 20.76 -12.49
CA ASP A 9 15.14 22.15 -12.76
C ASP A 9 16.19 22.61 -11.73
N ILE A 10 17.35 23.04 -12.22
CA ILE A 10 18.47 23.46 -11.37
C ILE A 10 18.76 24.95 -11.46
N VAL A 11 17.92 25.74 -12.15
CA VAL A 11 18.11 27.19 -12.37
C VAL A 11 18.26 27.93 -11.04
N ASP A 12 17.37 27.68 -10.07
CA ASP A 12 17.43 28.34 -8.76
C ASP A 12 18.67 27.91 -7.96
N SER A 13 19.11 26.67 -8.09
CA SER A 13 20.32 26.18 -7.46
C SER A 13 21.56 26.83 -8.02
N LEU A 14 21.60 27.11 -9.33
CA LEU A 14 22.68 27.84 -9.98
C LEU A 14 22.64 29.34 -9.68
N ALA A 15 21.46 29.95 -9.57
CA ALA A 15 21.28 31.37 -9.23
C ALA A 15 21.71 31.70 -7.78
N GLY A 16 21.62 30.73 -6.86
CA GLY A 16 22.08 30.87 -5.47
C GLY A 16 23.62 30.84 -5.30
N LEU A 17 24.33 30.35 -6.29
CA LEU A 17 25.79 30.44 -6.33
C LEU A 17 26.14 31.88 -6.73
N ASN A 18 26.74 32.68 -5.81
CA ASN A 18 27.13 34.09 -5.96
C ASN A 18 28.17 34.28 -7.10
N THR A 19 27.87 33.85 -8.31
CA THR A 19 28.68 34.04 -9.51
C THR A 19 28.24 35.35 -10.16
N THR A 20 29.16 36.32 -10.21
CA THR A 20 29.02 37.45 -11.12
C THR A 20 28.73 36.89 -12.51
N LEU A 21 27.72 37.41 -13.19
CA LEU A 21 27.20 36.98 -14.53
C LEU A 21 28.24 36.86 -15.66
N THR A 22 29.53 37.03 -15.37
CA THR A 22 30.65 37.01 -16.31
C THR A 22 31.41 35.69 -16.38
N ASP A 23 31.31 34.82 -15.37
CA ASP A 23 31.95 33.48 -15.40
C ASP A 23 30.84 32.38 -15.39
N ARG A 24 30.58 31.81 -16.55
CA ARG A 24 29.53 30.80 -16.79
C ARG A 24 30.03 29.36 -16.65
N ARG A 25 31.00 29.11 -15.81
CA ARG A 25 31.56 27.76 -15.57
C ARG A 25 30.89 27.14 -14.36
N PHE A 26 30.57 25.86 -14.45
CA PHE A 26 29.99 25.04 -13.37
C PHE A 26 30.80 23.75 -13.24
N ALA A 27 30.94 23.26 -12.02
CA ALA A 27 31.36 21.91 -11.74
C ALA A 27 30.14 21.06 -11.41
N VAL A 28 30.12 19.83 -11.93
CA VAL A 28 29.04 18.86 -11.65
C VAL A 28 29.66 17.59 -11.13
N GLY A 29 29.29 17.19 -9.91
CA GLY A 29 29.74 15.96 -9.27
C GLY A 29 28.58 14.98 -9.08
N LEU A 30 28.86 13.69 -9.31
CA LEU A 30 27.91 12.59 -9.11
C LEU A 30 28.50 11.59 -8.11
N ILE A 31 27.71 11.22 -7.09
CA ILE A 31 28.02 10.10 -6.18
C ILE A 31 27.22 8.90 -6.62
N LEU A 32 27.87 7.76 -6.83
CA LEU A 32 27.25 6.52 -7.27
C LEU A 32 27.22 5.50 -6.13
N GLY A 33 26.04 5.01 -5.79
CA GLY A 33 25.84 3.95 -4.82
C GLY A 33 25.64 2.59 -5.46
N ASN A 34 25.94 1.53 -4.73
CA ASN A 34 25.84 0.15 -5.20
C ASN A 34 24.38 -0.36 -5.22
N GLY A 35 23.51 0.15 -4.36
CA GLY A 35 22.14 -0.31 -4.22
C GLY A 35 22.07 -1.82 -3.97
N ARG A 36 21.36 -2.54 -4.83
CA ARG A 36 21.27 -4.01 -4.85
C ARG A 36 22.34 -4.68 -5.74
N HIS A 37 23.27 -3.93 -6.35
CA HIS A 37 24.03 -4.44 -7.49
C HIS A 37 25.17 -5.38 -7.13
N ILE A 38 25.86 -5.23 -6.01
CA ILE A 38 27.15 -5.91 -5.81
C ILE A 38 27.09 -7.10 -4.84
N LYS A 39 26.47 -6.99 -3.68
CA LYS A 39 26.52 -8.07 -2.68
C LYS A 39 25.39 -9.10 -2.78
N SER A 40 24.20 -8.72 -3.22
CA SER A 40 23.01 -9.58 -3.08
C SER A 40 22.54 -10.24 -4.37
N TYR A 41 22.67 -9.59 -5.53
CA TYR A 41 22.03 -10.05 -6.76
C TYR A 41 22.87 -9.96 -8.03
N GLY A 42 24.13 -9.52 -7.96
CA GLY A 42 25.10 -9.61 -9.04
C GLY A 42 24.77 -8.88 -10.34
N TYR A 43 24.08 -7.73 -10.27
CA TYR A 43 23.60 -7.07 -11.48
C TYR A 43 24.69 -6.33 -12.27
N SER A 44 25.72 -5.84 -11.72
CA SER A 44 26.86 -5.15 -12.31
C SER A 44 27.26 -3.90 -11.53
N HIS A 45 28.37 -3.29 -11.91
CA HIS A 45 28.86 -2.04 -11.31
C HIS A 45 27.87 -0.88 -11.50
N PRO A 46 27.82 0.09 -10.57
CA PRO A 46 27.04 1.31 -10.70
C PRO A 46 27.40 2.05 -12.01
N ARG A 47 26.40 2.66 -12.62
CA ARG A 47 26.52 3.40 -13.89
C ARG A 47 25.74 4.69 -13.80
N ALA A 48 26.22 5.74 -14.46
CA ALA A 48 25.52 7.00 -14.58
C ALA A 48 25.29 7.37 -16.04
N LEU A 49 24.18 8.05 -16.27
CA LEU A 49 23.89 8.80 -17.49
C LEU A 49 23.39 10.17 -17.05
N LEU A 50 24.07 11.25 -17.47
CA LEU A 50 23.65 12.60 -17.21
C LEU A 50 23.51 13.35 -18.54
N GLN A 51 22.43 14.14 -18.64
CA GLN A 51 22.22 15.12 -19.70
C GLN A 51 21.81 16.44 -19.04
N ILE A 52 22.48 17.51 -19.39
CA ILE A 52 22.13 18.87 -18.97
C ILE A 52 21.74 19.62 -20.22
N LEU A 53 20.51 20.16 -20.25
CA LEU A 53 20.01 21.02 -21.29
C LEU A 53 19.92 22.45 -20.73
N ILE A 54 20.60 23.38 -21.36
CA ILE A 54 20.55 24.81 -21.05
C ILE A 54 19.76 25.49 -22.16
N GLU A 55 18.63 26.10 -21.81
CA GLU A 55 17.80 26.92 -22.70
C GLU A 55 18.03 28.38 -22.37
N TYR A 56 18.42 29.16 -23.36
CA TYR A 56 18.68 30.59 -23.22
C TYR A 56 17.45 31.42 -23.57
N ALA A 57 17.40 32.65 -23.06
CA ALA A 57 16.27 33.57 -23.30
C ALA A 57 16.05 33.95 -24.77
N ASP A 58 17.09 33.81 -25.64
CA ASP A 58 17.00 34.02 -27.07
C ASP A 58 16.47 32.81 -27.86
N GLY A 59 16.14 31.71 -27.16
CA GLY A 59 15.62 30.47 -27.75
C GLY A 59 16.71 29.53 -28.25
N SER A 60 18.00 29.85 -28.08
CA SER A 60 19.10 28.91 -28.31
C SER A 60 19.22 27.92 -27.16
N SER A 61 19.83 26.76 -27.40
CA SER A 61 20.09 25.74 -26.36
C SER A 61 21.47 25.13 -26.52
N GLU A 62 22.04 24.70 -25.38
CA GLU A 62 23.24 23.89 -25.30
C GLU A 62 22.98 22.60 -24.54
N GLU A 63 23.62 21.51 -24.98
CA GLU A 63 23.48 20.20 -24.39
C GLU A 63 24.85 19.69 -23.93
N PHE A 64 24.90 19.22 -22.68
CA PHE A 64 26.07 18.56 -22.10
C PHE A 64 25.69 17.14 -21.67
N VAL A 65 26.52 16.16 -22.03
CA VAL A 65 26.29 14.75 -21.68
C VAL A 65 27.46 14.17 -20.94
N SER A 66 27.20 13.16 -20.12
CA SER A 66 28.29 12.36 -19.54
C SER A 66 28.97 11.53 -20.64
N ASP A 67 30.28 11.59 -20.71
CA ASP A 67 31.13 10.87 -21.66
C ASP A 67 32.47 10.47 -21.05
N THR A 68 33.40 9.98 -21.85
CA THR A 68 34.75 9.55 -21.42
C THR A 68 35.65 10.68 -20.90
N ARG A 69 35.25 11.93 -21.03
CA ARG A 69 35.97 13.10 -20.47
C ARG A 69 35.75 13.26 -18.96
N TRP A 70 34.74 12.58 -18.43
CA TRP A 70 34.47 12.58 -16.99
C TRP A 70 35.60 11.84 -16.25
N ARG A 71 35.86 12.33 -15.03
CA ARG A 71 36.86 11.71 -14.13
C ARG A 71 36.11 11.01 -12.99
N VAL A 72 36.68 9.88 -12.53
CA VAL A 72 36.11 9.04 -11.47
C VAL A 72 37.18 8.73 -10.41
N SER A 73 36.73 8.68 -9.15
CA SER A 73 37.58 8.29 -8.02
C SER A 73 36.73 7.62 -6.93
N TYR A 74 37.39 6.80 -6.12
CA TYR A 74 36.80 6.34 -4.87
C TYR A 74 36.83 7.49 -3.86
N GLY A 75 35.76 7.59 -3.02
CA GLY A 75 35.60 8.64 -2.03
C GLY A 75 35.41 8.10 -0.61
N PRO A 76 34.85 8.90 0.29
CA PRO A 76 34.60 8.54 1.69
C PRO A 76 33.60 7.40 1.88
N LEU A 77 32.69 7.16 0.93
CA LEU A 77 31.74 6.06 0.96
C LEU A 77 32.46 4.75 0.56
N GLN A 78 32.86 3.96 1.56
CA GLN A 78 33.68 2.76 1.36
C GLN A 78 32.82 1.53 1.01
N GLU A 79 31.69 1.37 1.70
CA GLU A 79 30.72 0.31 1.47
C GLU A 79 29.31 0.89 1.51
N ASN A 80 28.43 0.35 0.68
CA ASN A 80 26.99 0.65 0.76
C ASN A 80 26.16 -0.49 0.17
N GLY A 81 24.97 -0.66 0.67
CA GLY A 81 24.02 -1.66 0.20
C GLY A 81 22.68 -1.49 0.85
N LEU A 82 21.61 -1.79 0.08
CA LEU A 82 20.23 -1.56 0.50
C LEU A 82 19.88 -2.22 1.85
N TYR A 83 20.41 -3.42 2.11
CA TYR A 83 20.12 -4.19 3.32
C TYR A 83 21.18 -4.03 4.41
N PHE A 84 22.39 -3.71 4.01
CA PHE A 84 23.54 -3.72 4.92
C PHE A 84 23.73 -2.37 5.62
N GLY A 85 23.47 -1.27 4.91
CA GLY A 85 23.75 0.08 5.34
C GLY A 85 24.95 0.66 4.61
N GLU A 86 25.64 1.63 5.23
CA GLU A 86 26.80 2.32 4.68
C GLU A 86 27.98 2.31 5.65
N ARG A 87 29.19 2.22 5.07
CA ARG A 87 30.43 2.53 5.78
C ARG A 87 31.03 3.80 5.16
N TYR A 88 31.10 4.87 5.94
CA TYR A 88 31.57 6.18 5.51
C TYR A 88 32.79 6.60 6.34
N ASP A 89 33.89 6.88 5.68
CA ASP A 89 35.12 7.37 6.34
C ASP A 89 35.32 8.86 6.04
N ALA A 90 34.92 9.72 6.99
CA ALA A 90 35.01 11.18 6.82
C ALA A 90 36.47 11.70 6.70
N ARG A 91 37.47 10.88 7.05
CA ARG A 91 38.89 11.23 6.88
C ARG A 91 39.33 11.25 5.41
N LEU A 92 38.51 10.61 4.53
CA LEU A 92 38.74 10.48 3.09
C LEU A 92 37.93 11.50 2.27
N GLU A 93 37.23 12.43 2.93
CA GLU A 93 36.54 13.49 2.22
C GLU A 93 37.46 14.34 1.37
N MET A 94 37.06 14.54 0.13
CA MET A 94 37.79 15.33 -0.86
C MET A 94 37.14 16.71 -0.94
N LYS A 95 37.56 17.63 -0.06
CA LYS A 95 36.95 18.98 0.02
C LYS A 95 37.00 19.71 -1.32
N GLY A 96 35.88 20.22 -1.81
CA GLY A 96 35.75 20.97 -3.04
C GLY A 96 35.78 20.12 -4.33
N TRP A 97 35.59 18.80 -4.25
CA TRP A 97 35.63 17.90 -5.41
C TRP A 97 34.54 18.20 -6.45
N ASP A 98 33.49 18.90 -6.07
CA ASP A 98 32.37 19.39 -6.89
C ASP A 98 32.45 20.90 -7.14
N GLU A 99 33.59 21.55 -6.88
CA GLU A 99 33.83 22.96 -7.08
C GLU A 99 34.74 23.23 -8.28
N LEU A 100 34.64 24.44 -8.83
CA LEU A 100 35.51 24.88 -9.92
C LEU A 100 37.00 24.93 -9.47
N GLY A 101 37.87 24.36 -10.31
CA GLY A 101 39.33 24.40 -10.08
C GLY A 101 39.86 23.29 -9.18
N TYR A 102 39.02 22.31 -8.83
CA TYR A 102 39.49 21.11 -8.14
C TYR A 102 40.50 20.37 -9.02
N ASP A 103 41.58 19.90 -8.43
CA ASP A 103 42.62 19.11 -9.12
C ASP A 103 42.25 17.63 -9.18
N ASP A 104 41.59 17.22 -10.26
CA ASP A 104 41.18 15.85 -10.56
C ASP A 104 42.22 15.08 -11.41
N SER A 105 43.43 15.60 -11.55
CA SER A 105 44.48 15.01 -12.40
C SER A 105 44.86 13.57 -12.01
N LYS A 106 44.59 13.18 -10.75
CA LYS A 106 44.87 11.83 -10.24
C LYS A 106 43.68 10.87 -10.39
N TRP A 107 42.51 11.37 -10.84
CA TRP A 107 41.32 10.56 -11.05
C TRP A 107 41.41 9.78 -12.37
N GLU A 108 40.76 8.64 -12.42
CA GLU A 108 40.71 7.81 -13.63
C GLU A 108 39.69 8.38 -14.64
N GLU A 109 39.84 8.03 -15.92
CA GLU A 109 38.88 8.35 -16.95
C GLU A 109 37.65 7.44 -16.84
N ALA A 110 36.48 8.01 -17.06
CA ALA A 110 35.23 7.23 -17.14
C ALA A 110 35.24 6.31 -18.37
N ILE A 111 34.65 5.15 -18.24
CA ILE A 111 34.52 4.15 -19.29
C ILE A 111 33.11 4.17 -19.83
N GLU A 112 32.95 4.29 -21.15
CA GLU A 112 31.65 4.19 -21.79
C GLU A 112 31.15 2.73 -21.76
N VAL A 113 29.91 2.53 -21.35
CA VAL A 113 29.28 1.23 -21.27
C VAL A 113 27.91 1.25 -21.96
N SER A 114 27.51 0.11 -22.54
CA SER A 114 26.20 0.00 -23.15
C SER A 114 25.10 0.18 -22.11
N ALA A 115 24.10 0.99 -22.44
CA ALA A 115 22.91 1.21 -21.61
C ALA A 115 21.63 0.99 -22.44
N HIS A 116 20.55 0.64 -21.76
CA HIS A 116 19.23 0.68 -22.37
C HIS A 116 18.74 2.14 -22.41
N LYS A 117 17.99 2.51 -23.46
CA LYS A 117 17.38 3.84 -23.53
C LYS A 117 16.45 4.02 -22.32
N PRO A 118 16.68 5.02 -21.48
CA PRO A 118 15.83 5.24 -20.32
C PRO A 118 14.48 5.85 -20.72
N THR A 119 13.50 5.71 -19.84
CA THR A 119 12.18 6.35 -19.96
C THR A 119 11.98 7.32 -18.80
N CYS A 120 11.16 8.34 -18.98
CA CYS A 120 10.86 9.31 -17.93
C CYS A 120 10.23 8.64 -16.71
N GLN A 121 10.74 8.97 -15.53
CA GLN A 121 10.08 8.64 -14.28
C GLN A 121 8.81 9.48 -14.15
N MET A 122 7.67 8.83 -14.07
CA MET A 122 6.36 9.48 -13.98
C MET A 122 5.81 9.57 -12.55
N MET A 123 6.29 8.73 -11.67
CA MET A 123 5.88 8.72 -10.26
C MET A 123 6.72 9.71 -9.44
N PRO A 124 6.21 10.17 -8.27
CA PRO A 124 6.97 11.00 -7.35
C PRO A 124 8.29 10.31 -6.90
N PRO A 125 9.36 11.08 -6.59
CA PRO A 125 10.63 10.52 -6.14
C PRO A 125 10.53 9.97 -4.71
N ILE A 126 11.45 9.05 -4.38
CA ILE A 126 11.73 8.69 -2.99
C ILE A 126 12.54 9.82 -2.38
N ARG A 127 12.12 10.32 -1.21
CA ARG A 127 12.84 11.37 -0.47
C ARG A 127 12.52 11.39 1.01
N VAL A 128 13.27 12.16 1.78
CA VAL A 128 12.92 12.47 3.16
C VAL A 128 11.67 13.37 3.14
N VAL A 129 10.54 12.85 3.63
CA VAL A 129 9.25 13.56 3.65
C VAL A 129 8.98 14.20 5.00
N LYS A 130 9.56 13.64 6.05
CA LYS A 130 9.35 14.10 7.43
C LYS A 130 10.58 13.80 8.28
N ARG A 131 10.86 14.65 9.26
CA ARG A 131 11.85 14.40 10.31
C ARG A 131 11.14 14.29 11.65
N ILE A 132 11.48 13.27 12.44
CA ILE A 132 10.92 13.01 13.76
C ILE A 132 12.02 12.92 14.80
N LYS A 133 11.73 13.34 16.02
CA LYS A 133 12.68 13.26 17.15
C LYS A 133 12.39 12.00 17.97
N PRO A 134 13.40 11.39 18.60
CA PRO A 134 13.17 10.33 19.58
C PRO A 134 12.25 10.84 20.71
N GLN A 135 11.36 9.96 21.16
CA GLN A 135 10.50 10.22 22.33
C GLN A 135 11.22 9.91 23.64
N SER A 136 12.14 8.96 23.62
CA SER A 136 12.98 8.61 24.76
C SER A 136 14.34 8.10 24.33
N HIS A 137 15.29 8.15 25.27
CA HIS A 137 16.60 7.55 25.10
C HIS A 137 17.16 7.07 26.43
N TYR A 138 17.99 6.01 26.40
CA TYR A 138 18.67 5.46 27.56
C TYR A 138 20.00 4.80 27.16
N ALA A 139 20.89 4.60 28.14
CA ALA A 139 22.10 3.82 27.97
C ALA A 139 21.89 2.41 28.48
N THR A 140 22.31 1.41 27.71
CA THR A 140 22.34 0.01 28.15
C THR A 140 23.52 -0.25 29.10
N PRO A 141 23.48 -1.34 29.88
CA PRO A 141 24.62 -1.72 30.74
C PRO A 141 25.93 -1.90 29.96
N GLY A 142 25.86 -2.23 28.68
CA GLY A 142 27.01 -2.35 27.77
C GLY A 142 27.53 -1.04 27.19
N GLY A 143 26.95 0.12 27.56
CA GLY A 143 27.37 1.44 27.11
C GLY A 143 26.84 1.88 25.75
N MET A 144 25.91 1.13 25.12
CA MET A 144 25.21 1.57 23.92
C MET A 144 24.10 2.55 24.30
N HIS A 145 23.87 3.57 23.46
CA HIS A 145 22.74 4.47 23.59
C HIS A 145 21.61 4.01 22.68
N VAL A 146 20.44 3.76 23.24
CA VAL A 146 19.22 3.35 22.50
C VAL A 146 18.23 4.50 22.48
N TYR A 147 17.70 4.79 21.29
CA TYR A 147 16.73 5.83 21.02
C TYR A 147 15.43 5.20 20.53
N ASP A 148 14.28 5.48 21.19
CA ASP A 148 12.94 5.08 20.76
C ASP A 148 12.26 6.27 20.07
N PHE A 149 11.93 6.13 18.79
CA PHE A 149 11.19 7.13 18.02
C PHE A 149 9.68 7.11 18.28
N GLY A 150 9.17 6.09 18.98
CA GLY A 150 7.75 5.91 19.29
C GLY A 150 6.90 5.48 18.10
N GLN A 151 7.46 5.40 16.90
CA GLN A 151 6.82 5.02 15.64
C GLN A 151 7.74 4.11 14.85
N ASN A 152 7.22 3.00 14.31
CA ASN A 152 7.90 2.18 13.31
C ASN A 152 7.73 2.83 11.92
N PHE A 153 8.81 3.01 11.17
CA PHE A 153 8.80 3.66 9.85
C PHE A 153 9.99 3.22 8.99
N ALA A 154 9.91 3.50 7.68
CA ALA A 154 11.02 3.33 6.77
C ALA A 154 11.86 4.60 6.67
N GLY A 155 13.19 4.45 6.67
CA GLY A 155 14.10 5.57 6.54
C GLY A 155 15.48 5.32 7.16
N TRP A 156 16.04 6.36 7.75
CA TRP A 156 17.34 6.35 8.43
C TRP A 156 17.41 7.42 9.50
N VAL A 157 18.53 7.53 10.19
CA VAL A 157 18.76 8.64 11.11
C VAL A 157 19.76 9.63 10.55
N ARG A 158 19.53 10.92 10.89
CA ARG A 158 20.51 11.99 10.78
C ARG A 158 21.04 12.30 12.17
N ILE A 159 22.36 12.22 12.32
CA ILE A 159 23.02 12.37 13.61
C ILE A 159 24.13 13.42 13.53
N SER A 160 24.20 14.32 14.53
CA SER A 160 25.32 15.26 14.70
C SER A 160 26.12 14.87 15.94
N MET A 161 27.42 14.74 15.79
CA MET A 161 28.31 14.22 16.84
C MET A 161 29.70 14.83 16.78
N GLN A 162 30.42 14.76 17.88
CA GLN A 162 31.81 15.23 17.98
C GLN A 162 32.65 14.22 18.77
N GLY A 163 33.83 13.92 18.25
CA GLY A 163 34.75 12.97 18.89
C GLY A 163 36.16 13.07 18.29
N THR A 164 37.04 12.18 18.73
CA THR A 164 38.42 12.15 18.24
C THR A 164 38.47 11.58 16.82
N ARG A 165 39.42 12.07 16.03
CA ARG A 165 39.70 11.56 14.68
C ARG A 165 39.90 10.05 14.68
N GLY A 166 39.18 9.36 13.80
CA GLY A 166 39.23 7.91 13.66
C GLY A 166 38.33 7.13 14.61
N THR A 167 37.53 7.82 15.46
CA THR A 167 36.48 7.15 16.23
C THR A 167 35.46 6.57 15.25
N GLU A 168 35.24 5.27 15.36
CA GLU A 168 34.25 4.54 14.60
C GLU A 168 32.93 4.53 15.35
N VAL A 169 31.87 5.07 14.76
CA VAL A 169 30.52 5.13 15.30
C VAL A 169 29.64 4.16 14.55
N THR A 170 29.02 3.24 15.27
CA THR A 170 28.08 2.26 14.72
C THR A 170 26.66 2.65 15.07
N ILE A 171 25.81 2.71 14.06
CA ILE A 171 24.38 3.06 14.16
C ILE A 171 23.58 1.87 13.64
N GLN A 172 22.81 1.19 14.51
CA GLN A 172 22.05 0.00 14.16
C GLN A 172 20.55 0.22 14.36
N HIS A 173 19.74 -0.37 13.49
CA HIS A 173 18.30 -0.16 13.42
C HIS A 173 17.53 -1.45 13.68
N ALA A 174 16.41 -1.37 14.43
CA ALA A 174 15.50 -2.49 14.65
C ALA A 174 14.06 -2.04 14.92
N GLU A 175 13.10 -2.92 14.61
CA GLU A 175 11.68 -2.72 14.93
C GLU A 175 11.35 -2.99 16.39
N LEU A 176 12.13 -3.83 17.07
CA LEU A 176 11.86 -4.39 18.38
C LEU A 176 13.05 -4.26 19.33
N LEU A 177 12.76 -4.42 20.62
CA LEU A 177 13.76 -4.55 21.70
C LEU A 177 13.71 -5.95 22.29
N ASN A 178 14.85 -6.37 22.83
CA ASN A 178 14.98 -7.50 23.76
C ASN A 178 14.49 -7.07 25.17
N GLU A 179 14.29 -8.03 26.06
CA GLU A 179 13.86 -7.78 27.44
C GLU A 179 14.87 -6.94 28.25
N ASP A 180 16.16 -7.01 27.90
CA ASP A 180 17.24 -6.21 28.51
C ASP A 180 17.36 -4.79 27.94
N GLY A 181 16.47 -4.41 27.01
CA GLY A 181 16.46 -3.10 26.38
C GLY A 181 17.46 -2.94 25.22
N THR A 182 18.18 -3.97 24.82
CA THR A 182 19.00 -3.95 23.60
C THR A 182 18.13 -4.13 22.36
N LEU A 183 18.67 -3.78 21.17
CA LEU A 183 17.95 -3.99 19.92
C LEU A 183 17.74 -5.49 19.64
N ASN A 184 16.51 -5.85 19.28
CA ASN A 184 16.23 -7.17 18.74
C ASN A 184 16.28 -7.12 17.20
N THR A 185 17.37 -7.57 16.62
CA THR A 185 17.58 -7.59 15.17
C THR A 185 17.16 -8.90 14.52
N SER A 186 16.62 -9.86 15.26
CA SER A 186 16.19 -11.16 14.70
C SER A 186 15.19 -11.01 13.54
N PRO A 187 14.23 -10.06 13.56
CA PRO A 187 13.33 -9.84 12.43
C PRO A 187 14.01 -9.30 11.17
N ASN A 188 15.20 -8.72 11.29
CA ASN A 188 15.95 -8.19 10.14
C ASN A 188 16.51 -9.32 9.25
N GLN A 189 16.54 -10.56 9.74
CA GLN A 189 17.12 -11.72 9.07
C GLN A 189 18.59 -11.48 8.70
N ASN A 190 18.94 -11.44 7.39
CA ASN A 190 20.30 -11.18 6.94
C ASN A 190 20.57 -9.69 6.64
N ALA A 191 19.59 -8.81 6.82
CA ALA A 191 19.79 -7.37 6.69
C ALA A 191 20.54 -6.86 7.96
N GLU A 192 21.76 -6.40 7.79
CA GLU A 192 22.59 -5.87 8.88
C GLU A 192 22.00 -4.57 9.45
N ALA A 193 21.32 -3.78 8.61
CA ALA A 193 20.65 -2.52 8.96
C ALA A 193 21.54 -1.61 9.82
N THR A 194 22.83 -1.46 9.42
CA THR A 194 23.88 -0.86 10.23
C THR A 194 24.70 0.14 9.41
N GLU A 195 24.81 1.38 9.88
CA GLU A 195 25.78 2.35 9.38
C GLU A 195 27.01 2.38 10.27
N VAL A 196 28.14 2.61 9.63
CA VAL A 196 29.42 2.86 10.30
C VAL A 196 29.99 4.18 9.79
N TYR A 197 30.15 5.16 10.68
CA TYR A 197 30.74 6.45 10.39
C TYR A 197 32.05 6.62 11.12
N ILE A 198 33.13 6.97 10.40
CA ILE A 198 34.44 7.20 10.98
C ILE A 198 34.72 8.69 11.02
N LEU A 199 34.80 9.24 12.24
CA LEU A 199 34.95 10.67 12.48
C LEU A 199 36.24 11.24 11.88
N ASN A 200 36.16 12.40 11.27
CA ASN A 200 37.28 13.24 10.88
C ASN A 200 37.96 13.92 12.10
N GLY A 201 37.15 14.24 13.14
CA GLY A 201 37.64 14.75 14.43
C GLY A 201 37.93 16.25 14.51
N GLU A 202 37.55 17.02 13.47
CA GLU A 202 37.85 18.47 13.44
C GLU A 202 36.82 19.32 14.17
N THR A 203 35.52 19.03 13.99
CA THR A 203 34.39 19.82 14.50
C THR A 203 33.22 18.91 14.84
N VAL A 204 32.04 19.47 15.08
CA VAL A 204 30.80 18.71 15.07
C VAL A 204 30.51 18.26 13.64
N GLU A 205 30.41 16.96 13.45
CA GLU A 205 30.15 16.31 12.18
C GLU A 205 28.69 15.86 12.12
N THR A 206 28.05 16.01 10.95
CA THR A 206 26.69 15.55 10.73
C THR A 206 26.69 14.49 9.64
N TYR A 207 26.10 13.34 9.94
CA TYR A 207 25.99 12.22 9.05
C TYR A 207 24.54 11.80 8.84
N GLU A 208 24.20 11.47 7.62
CA GLU A 208 23.02 10.69 7.20
C GLU A 208 23.39 9.85 5.96
N PRO A 209 22.92 8.59 5.85
CA PRO A 209 23.23 7.73 4.70
C PRO A 209 22.53 8.22 3.42
N ARG A 210 22.96 7.70 2.26
CA ARG A 210 22.44 8.11 0.94
C ARG A 210 21.83 6.99 0.13
N PHE A 211 22.38 5.76 0.23
CA PHE A 211 22.04 4.66 -0.68
C PHE A 211 21.47 3.43 0.01
N THR A 212 20.84 3.64 1.14
CA THR A 212 20.17 2.61 1.95
C THR A 212 18.90 3.16 2.56
N TYR A 213 18.08 2.31 3.14
CA TYR A 213 17.02 2.63 4.10
C TYR A 213 16.74 1.41 4.98
N HIS A 214 16.16 1.62 6.15
CA HIS A 214 15.81 0.58 7.11
C HIS A 214 14.38 0.74 7.57
N GLY A 215 13.76 -0.37 8.02
CA GLY A 215 12.52 -0.33 8.78
C GLY A 215 12.84 -0.41 10.26
N PHE A 216 12.41 0.57 11.05
CA PHE A 216 12.77 0.61 12.46
C PHE A 216 11.87 1.52 13.29
N ARG A 217 11.82 1.23 14.58
CA ARG A 217 11.35 2.13 15.63
C ARG A 217 12.50 2.54 16.56
N TYR A 218 13.47 1.64 16.73
CA TYR A 218 14.58 1.80 17.67
C TYR A 218 15.91 1.88 16.94
N VAL A 219 16.80 2.71 17.47
CA VAL A 219 18.18 2.87 16.97
C VAL A 219 19.14 2.77 18.12
N SER A 220 20.21 1.99 17.98
CA SER A 220 21.33 2.02 18.90
C SER A 220 22.53 2.72 18.30
N VAL A 221 23.23 3.50 19.13
CA VAL A 221 24.49 4.18 18.78
C VAL A 221 25.57 3.72 19.73
N SER A 222 26.69 3.24 19.16
CA SER A 222 27.89 2.86 19.90
C SER A 222 29.14 3.41 19.24
N GLY A 223 30.25 3.51 19.97
CA GLY A 223 31.50 4.04 19.42
C GLY A 223 32.71 3.24 19.86
N SER A 224 33.73 3.16 18.99
CA SER A 224 35.02 2.51 19.25
C SER A 224 36.14 3.53 19.05
N PRO A 225 37.02 3.76 20.06
CA PRO A 225 37.10 3.13 21.39
C PRO A 225 36.14 3.75 22.42
N SER A 226 35.47 4.87 22.13
CA SER A 226 34.54 5.55 23.05
C SER A 226 33.42 6.21 22.24
N LEU A 227 32.22 6.25 22.86
CA LEU A 227 31.07 6.94 22.26
C LEU A 227 31.37 8.43 22.11
N PRO A 228 31.17 9.04 20.91
CA PRO A 228 31.30 10.47 20.73
C PRO A 228 30.15 11.20 21.42
N ALA A 229 30.35 12.51 21.70
CA ALA A 229 29.28 13.37 22.16
C ALA A 229 28.22 13.53 21.04
N ILE A 230 26.99 13.09 21.30
CA ILE A 230 25.88 13.23 20.37
C ILE A 230 25.15 14.52 20.65
N HIS A 231 25.17 15.47 19.71
CA HIS A 231 24.52 16.76 19.82
C HIS A 231 23.05 16.72 19.37
N SER A 232 22.75 15.93 18.33
CA SER A 232 21.38 15.72 17.85
C SER A 232 21.24 14.40 17.13
N ILE A 233 20.04 13.83 17.18
CA ILE A 233 19.62 12.69 16.37
C ILE A 233 18.16 12.88 15.94
N GLU A 234 17.88 12.64 14.67
CA GLU A 234 16.54 12.75 14.07
C GLU A 234 16.28 11.52 13.18
N GLY A 235 15.07 10.98 13.23
CA GLY A 235 14.61 9.98 12.28
C GLY A 235 14.14 10.68 11.00
N CYS A 236 14.69 10.29 9.87
CA CYS A 236 14.32 10.73 8.53
C CYS A 236 13.34 9.73 7.96
N VAL A 237 12.04 10.09 7.88
CA VAL A 237 11.01 9.25 7.26
C VAL A 237 11.16 9.34 5.74
N VAL A 238 11.33 8.19 5.10
CA VAL A 238 11.64 8.10 3.67
C VAL A 238 10.65 7.19 2.97
N HIS A 239 10.05 7.66 1.91
CA HIS A 239 9.20 6.89 1.00
C HIS A 239 8.99 7.64 -0.32
N THR A 240 8.36 7.00 -1.31
CA THR A 240 7.85 7.70 -2.49
C THR A 240 6.88 8.78 -2.05
N ASP A 241 7.15 10.04 -2.45
CA ASP A 241 6.43 11.22 -1.95
C ASP A 241 5.05 11.37 -2.60
N VAL A 242 4.18 10.38 -2.34
CA VAL A 242 2.77 10.43 -2.73
C VAL A 242 2.01 11.42 -1.86
N GLU A 243 1.04 12.11 -2.44
CA GLU A 243 0.23 13.09 -1.70
C GLU A 243 -0.86 12.40 -0.89
N CYS A 244 -1.04 12.81 0.37
CA CYS A 244 -2.20 12.40 1.17
C CYS A 244 -3.46 13.08 0.63
N VAL A 245 -4.46 12.29 0.26
CA VAL A 245 -5.73 12.76 -0.30
C VAL A 245 -6.94 12.35 0.53
N GLY A 246 -6.78 11.40 1.44
CA GLY A 246 -7.82 10.85 2.29
C GLY A 246 -7.70 11.26 3.76
N GLU A 247 -8.85 11.35 4.41
CA GLU A 247 -8.95 11.53 5.86
C GLU A 247 -10.07 10.62 6.38
N PHE A 248 -9.84 9.97 7.50
CA PHE A 248 -10.83 9.16 8.20
C PHE A 248 -10.73 9.36 9.71
N SER A 249 -11.87 9.43 10.39
CA SER A 249 -11.95 9.27 11.85
C SER A 249 -13.37 8.89 12.27
N CYS A 250 -13.50 8.26 13.44
CA CYS A 250 -14.80 7.89 14.01
C CYS A 250 -14.79 7.99 15.55
N SER A 251 -15.93 7.78 16.18
CA SER A 251 -16.07 7.78 17.64
C SER A 251 -15.37 6.59 18.32
N ASN A 252 -14.97 5.57 17.59
CA ASN A 252 -14.22 4.42 18.13
C ASN A 252 -12.71 4.64 17.98
N ASN A 253 -12.04 4.99 19.10
CA ASN A 253 -10.60 5.26 19.13
C ASN A 253 -9.74 4.06 18.65
N LEU A 254 -10.22 2.81 18.80
CA LEU A 254 -9.49 1.66 18.32
C LEU A 254 -9.40 1.67 16.78
N LEU A 255 -10.50 1.93 16.08
CA LEU A 255 -10.51 2.00 14.62
C LEU A 255 -9.64 3.15 14.11
N ASN A 256 -9.66 4.31 14.78
CA ASN A 256 -8.77 5.42 14.45
C ASN A 256 -7.29 4.99 14.56
N ARG A 257 -6.93 4.27 15.60
CA ARG A 257 -5.54 3.79 15.79
C ARG A 257 -5.15 2.73 14.75
N ILE A 258 -6.08 1.85 14.37
CA ILE A 258 -5.85 0.88 13.28
C ILE A 258 -5.61 1.62 11.97
N HIS A 259 -6.45 2.61 11.64
CA HIS A 259 -6.27 3.47 10.47
C HIS A 259 -4.88 4.14 10.45
N GLU A 260 -4.48 4.79 11.55
CA GLU A 260 -3.16 5.40 11.67
C GLU A 260 -2.02 4.40 11.42
N ASN A 261 -2.11 3.19 11.99
CA ASN A 261 -1.13 2.13 11.79
C ASN A 261 -1.05 1.68 10.32
N ILE A 262 -2.19 1.65 9.61
CA ILE A 262 -2.26 1.30 8.19
C ILE A 262 -1.61 2.39 7.35
N VAL A 263 -1.93 3.66 7.59
CA VAL A 263 -1.34 4.81 6.88
C VAL A 263 0.19 4.82 7.02
N TRP A 264 0.72 4.63 8.23
CA TRP A 264 2.17 4.54 8.45
C TRP A 264 2.80 3.32 7.78
N GLY A 265 2.13 2.16 7.84
CA GLY A 265 2.60 0.93 7.20
C GLY A 265 2.62 1.06 5.68
N GLN A 266 1.56 1.63 5.08
CA GLN A 266 1.47 1.85 3.64
C GLN A 266 2.55 2.79 3.14
N LEU A 267 2.74 3.97 3.76
CA LEU A 267 3.79 4.92 3.39
C LEU A 267 5.19 4.30 3.48
N SER A 268 5.46 3.56 4.56
CA SER A 268 6.75 2.88 4.77
C SER A 268 7.08 1.89 3.65
N ASN A 269 6.07 1.30 3.02
CA ASN A 269 6.20 0.30 1.97
C ASN A 269 6.02 0.85 0.55
N LEU A 270 6.13 2.18 0.35
CA LEU A 270 6.13 2.82 -0.98
C LEU A 270 7.56 3.23 -1.39
N MET A 271 8.31 2.29 -1.97
CA MET A 271 9.71 2.50 -2.39
C MET A 271 9.88 2.31 -3.90
N SER A 272 9.25 3.16 -4.71
CA SER A 272 9.09 3.05 -6.18
C SER A 272 8.26 1.84 -6.63
N ILE A 273 8.09 0.89 -5.76
CA ILE A 273 7.22 -0.30 -5.85
C ILE A 273 6.52 -0.46 -4.50
N PRO A 274 5.36 -1.11 -4.45
CA PRO A 274 4.75 -1.48 -3.17
C PRO A 274 5.53 -2.64 -2.58
N THR A 275 6.42 -2.36 -1.61
CA THR A 275 7.19 -3.40 -0.92
C THR A 275 6.34 -4.11 0.13
N ASP A 276 6.63 -5.38 0.39
CA ASP A 276 5.98 -6.19 1.42
C ASP A 276 6.39 -5.76 2.84
N CYS A 277 7.67 -5.50 3.04
CA CYS A 277 8.27 -5.20 4.33
C CYS A 277 9.38 -4.15 4.20
N THR A 278 9.92 -3.68 5.34
CA THR A 278 10.90 -2.59 5.38
C THR A 278 12.23 -2.95 6.01
N GLN A 279 12.29 -3.99 6.87
CA GLN A 279 13.41 -4.23 7.78
C GLN A 279 14.39 -5.33 7.34
N ARG A 280 13.87 -6.43 6.72
CA ARG A 280 14.67 -7.61 6.36
C ARG A 280 15.22 -7.55 4.94
N ASP A 281 16.02 -8.54 4.54
CA ASP A 281 16.62 -8.67 3.21
C ASP A 281 15.64 -9.21 2.14
N GLU A 282 14.41 -8.71 2.16
CA GLU A 282 13.34 -8.97 1.19
C GLU A 282 12.94 -7.68 0.46
N ARG A 283 11.98 -6.92 0.94
CA ARG A 283 11.54 -5.62 0.42
C ARG A 283 11.22 -5.68 -1.07
N GLN A 284 10.31 -6.59 -1.44
CA GLN A 284 9.94 -6.89 -2.82
C GLN A 284 8.54 -6.37 -3.14
N GLY A 285 8.27 -6.15 -4.43
CA GLY A 285 6.95 -5.79 -4.91
C GLY A 285 6.06 -7.04 -5.04
N TRP A 286 5.71 -7.67 -3.92
CA TRP A 286 4.84 -8.83 -3.88
C TRP A 286 3.45 -8.48 -4.42
N LEU A 287 2.99 -9.25 -5.41
CA LEU A 287 1.76 -8.93 -6.13
C LEU A 287 0.51 -9.15 -5.25
N GLY A 288 0.54 -10.17 -4.37
CA GLY A 288 -0.55 -10.42 -3.42
C GLY A 288 -0.77 -9.24 -2.49
N ASP A 289 0.29 -8.79 -1.83
CA ASP A 289 0.27 -7.63 -0.92
C ASP A 289 -0.20 -6.37 -1.63
N ALA A 290 0.35 -6.12 -2.83
CA ALA A 290 0.07 -4.93 -3.60
C ALA A 290 -1.42 -4.76 -3.94
N HIS A 291 -2.10 -5.83 -4.42
CA HIS A 291 -3.49 -5.69 -4.82
C HIS A 291 -4.47 -5.71 -3.66
N LEU A 292 -4.15 -6.43 -2.57
CA LEU A 292 -4.99 -6.47 -1.38
C LEU A 292 -5.05 -5.12 -0.67
N ALA A 293 -3.93 -4.37 -0.66
CA ALA A 293 -3.82 -3.03 -0.09
C ALA A 293 -4.17 -1.90 -1.07
N ALA A 294 -4.45 -2.20 -2.35
CA ALA A 294 -4.58 -1.18 -3.39
C ALA A 294 -5.74 -0.21 -3.16
N GLU A 295 -6.89 -0.71 -2.74
CA GLU A 295 -8.08 0.12 -2.56
C GLU A 295 -7.89 1.09 -1.38
N GLU A 296 -7.37 0.60 -0.25
CA GLU A 296 -7.11 1.45 0.92
C GLU A 296 -6.06 2.52 0.61
N SER A 297 -5.02 2.17 -0.13
CA SER A 297 -3.98 3.12 -0.50
C SER A 297 -4.51 4.23 -1.42
N MET A 298 -5.48 3.93 -2.32
CA MET A 298 -6.12 4.93 -3.19
C MET A 298 -7.15 5.80 -2.45
N PHE A 299 -7.70 5.33 -1.34
CA PHE A 299 -8.48 6.20 -0.45
C PHE A 299 -7.59 7.20 0.28
N ASN A 300 -6.41 6.77 0.73
CA ASN A 300 -5.51 7.56 1.55
C ASN A 300 -4.57 8.48 0.75
N PHE A 301 -4.11 8.01 -0.44
CA PHE A 301 -3.04 8.67 -1.20
C PHE A 301 -3.38 8.80 -2.68
N ASP A 302 -2.77 9.79 -3.35
CA ASP A 302 -2.77 9.86 -4.82
C ASP A 302 -1.79 8.82 -5.39
N MET A 303 -2.35 7.69 -5.78
CA MET A 303 -1.62 6.54 -6.31
C MET A 303 -1.62 6.45 -7.83
N ALA A 304 -2.21 7.43 -8.54
CA ALA A 304 -2.39 7.37 -9.99
C ALA A 304 -1.08 7.07 -10.73
N ALA A 305 -0.07 7.91 -10.52
CA ALA A 305 1.24 7.75 -11.18
C ALA A 305 2.00 6.52 -10.68
N PHE A 306 1.92 6.23 -9.38
CA PHE A 306 2.61 5.11 -8.75
C PHE A 306 2.12 3.76 -9.31
N TYR A 307 0.81 3.51 -9.31
CA TYR A 307 0.26 2.26 -9.81
C TYR A 307 0.29 2.17 -11.35
N THR A 308 0.19 3.28 -12.07
CA THR A 308 0.41 3.29 -13.54
C THR A 308 1.82 2.83 -13.88
N LYS A 309 2.83 3.27 -13.10
CA LYS A 309 4.21 2.79 -13.27
C LYS A 309 4.33 1.32 -12.88
N PHE A 310 3.76 0.90 -11.76
CA PHE A 310 3.85 -0.50 -11.31
C PHE A 310 3.18 -1.48 -12.28
N LEU A 311 2.05 -1.10 -12.89
CA LEU A 311 1.40 -1.87 -13.97
C LEU A 311 2.33 -2.05 -15.18
N ARG A 312 3.14 -1.04 -15.53
CA ARG A 312 4.16 -1.19 -16.58
C ARG A 312 5.26 -2.16 -16.18
N ASP A 313 5.67 -2.15 -14.91
CA ASP A 313 6.65 -3.11 -14.41
C ASP A 313 6.11 -4.55 -14.49
N ILE A 314 4.83 -4.77 -14.16
CA ILE A 314 4.16 -6.07 -14.30
C ILE A 314 4.12 -6.50 -15.77
N GLU A 315 3.75 -5.58 -16.68
CA GLU A 315 3.74 -5.84 -18.13
C GLU A 315 5.13 -6.28 -18.63
N PHE A 316 6.20 -5.58 -18.22
CA PHE A 316 7.57 -5.93 -18.59
C PHE A 316 8.06 -7.25 -17.99
N ALA A 317 7.50 -7.67 -16.86
CA ALA A 317 7.81 -8.94 -16.23
C ALA A 317 7.04 -10.12 -16.87
N GLN A 318 5.97 -9.88 -17.65
CA GLN A 318 5.19 -10.94 -18.27
C GLN A 318 6.02 -11.72 -19.30
N LYS A 319 5.96 -13.05 -19.22
CA LYS A 319 6.58 -13.94 -20.21
C LYS A 319 5.73 -14.09 -21.47
N PRO A 320 6.31 -14.55 -22.59
CA PRO A 320 5.56 -14.77 -23.84
C PRO A 320 4.36 -15.70 -23.71
N ASP A 321 4.40 -16.68 -22.79
CA ASP A 321 3.30 -17.61 -22.52
C ASP A 321 2.16 -16.96 -21.69
N GLY A 322 2.31 -15.71 -21.28
CA GLY A 322 1.35 -14.96 -20.45
C GLY A 322 1.59 -15.06 -18.96
N SER A 323 2.51 -15.92 -18.49
CA SER A 323 2.79 -16.08 -17.06
C SER A 323 3.42 -14.83 -16.45
N LEU A 324 3.09 -14.57 -15.17
CA LEU A 324 3.61 -13.49 -14.33
C LEU A 324 4.45 -14.07 -13.19
N PRO A 325 5.34 -13.29 -12.57
CA PRO A 325 6.06 -13.69 -11.37
C PRO A 325 5.27 -13.39 -10.10
N ASP A 326 5.66 -13.98 -8.97
CA ASP A 326 5.03 -13.72 -7.67
C ASP A 326 5.25 -12.28 -7.17
N PHE A 327 6.38 -11.65 -7.53
CA PHE A 327 6.68 -10.25 -7.23
C PHE A 327 7.42 -9.56 -8.39
N VAL A 328 7.35 -8.22 -8.43
CA VAL A 328 7.89 -7.38 -9.51
C VAL A 328 8.75 -6.26 -8.91
N PRO A 329 9.97 -6.01 -9.47
CA PRO A 329 10.62 -6.74 -10.57
C PRO A 329 11.15 -8.12 -10.14
N PRO A 330 11.07 -9.14 -11.02
CA PRO A 330 11.59 -10.46 -10.71
C PRO A 330 13.13 -10.48 -10.84
N TYR A 331 13.81 -11.09 -9.90
CA TYR A 331 15.26 -11.31 -9.98
C TYR A 331 15.66 -12.79 -10.00
N LEU A 332 14.73 -13.70 -9.68
CA LEU A 332 14.93 -15.13 -9.69
C LEU A 332 13.93 -15.81 -10.64
N GLY A 333 14.44 -16.68 -11.51
CA GLY A 333 13.60 -17.41 -12.48
C GLY A 333 12.57 -18.35 -11.87
N ARG A 334 12.81 -18.84 -10.65
CA ARG A 334 11.91 -19.74 -9.90
C ARG A 334 10.59 -19.13 -9.45
N LEU A 335 10.43 -17.81 -9.58
CA LEU A 335 9.22 -17.08 -9.22
C LEU A 335 8.08 -17.23 -10.22
N TYR A 336 8.35 -17.86 -11.36
CA TYR A 336 7.34 -18.12 -12.38
C TYR A 336 6.90 -19.59 -12.38
N PRO A 337 5.62 -19.86 -12.69
CA PRO A 337 4.50 -18.90 -12.72
C PRO A 337 4.10 -18.47 -11.31
N ALA A 338 3.48 -17.29 -11.19
CA ALA A 338 2.92 -16.83 -9.92
C ALA A 338 1.74 -17.69 -9.45
N ASP A 339 1.46 -17.64 -8.14
CA ASP A 339 0.15 -18.03 -7.62
C ASP A 339 -0.95 -17.15 -8.26
N PRO A 340 -2.07 -17.73 -8.75
CA PRO A 340 -3.17 -16.94 -9.32
C PRO A 340 -3.69 -15.84 -8.40
N ALA A 341 -3.73 -16.07 -7.09
CA ALA A 341 -4.13 -15.03 -6.13
C ALA A 341 -3.13 -13.86 -6.05
N TRP A 342 -1.85 -14.05 -6.41
CA TRP A 342 -0.84 -12.99 -6.50
C TRP A 342 -0.87 -12.31 -7.87
N SER A 343 -0.87 -13.07 -8.95
CA SER A 343 -0.89 -12.52 -10.31
C SER A 343 -2.17 -11.76 -10.65
N ALA A 344 -3.27 -11.96 -9.90
CA ALA A 344 -4.49 -11.15 -9.95
C ALA A 344 -4.24 -9.65 -9.82
N ALA A 345 -3.12 -9.24 -9.22
CA ALA A 345 -2.70 -7.84 -9.12
C ALA A 345 -2.75 -7.13 -10.48
N TYR A 346 -2.44 -7.80 -11.58
CA TYR A 346 -2.36 -7.16 -12.88
C TYR A 346 -3.73 -6.63 -13.35
N VAL A 347 -4.78 -7.43 -13.20
CA VAL A 347 -6.14 -7.03 -13.60
C VAL A 347 -6.78 -6.13 -12.54
N THR A 348 -6.58 -6.47 -11.26
CA THR A 348 -7.16 -5.75 -10.12
C THR A 348 -6.65 -4.31 -10.02
N LEU A 349 -5.33 -4.10 -10.09
CA LEU A 349 -4.74 -2.75 -10.04
C LEU A 349 -5.18 -1.90 -11.23
N ALA A 350 -5.20 -2.46 -12.45
CA ALA A 350 -5.67 -1.73 -13.63
C ALA A 350 -7.13 -1.28 -13.47
N TRP A 351 -7.99 -2.16 -12.93
CA TRP A 351 -9.37 -1.83 -12.64
C TRP A 351 -9.51 -0.75 -11.58
N HIS A 352 -8.77 -0.84 -10.45
CA HIS A 352 -8.81 0.15 -9.38
C HIS A 352 -8.31 1.53 -9.84
N VAL A 353 -7.22 1.59 -10.63
CA VAL A 353 -6.75 2.86 -11.23
C VAL A 353 -7.86 3.48 -12.09
N TYR A 354 -8.55 2.69 -12.92
CA TYR A 354 -9.68 3.18 -13.68
C TYR A 354 -10.84 3.64 -12.78
N GLN A 355 -11.19 2.88 -11.75
CA GLN A 355 -12.30 3.23 -10.83
C GLN A 355 -12.02 4.55 -10.09
N PHE A 356 -10.84 4.71 -9.52
CA PHE A 356 -10.52 5.89 -8.71
C PHE A 356 -10.20 7.14 -9.55
N TYR A 357 -9.54 6.97 -10.70
CA TYR A 357 -9.04 8.11 -11.49
C TYR A 357 -9.76 8.30 -12.84
N GLY A 358 -10.61 7.37 -13.26
CA GLY A 358 -11.32 7.44 -14.54
C GLY A 358 -10.43 7.26 -15.76
N ASP A 359 -9.16 6.89 -15.57
CA ASP A 359 -8.17 6.77 -16.65
C ASP A 359 -8.34 5.49 -17.45
N LYS A 360 -9.00 5.59 -18.60
CA LYS A 360 -9.14 4.48 -19.55
C LYS A 360 -7.84 4.12 -20.27
N SER A 361 -6.85 5.00 -20.30
CA SER A 361 -5.59 4.76 -21.03
C SER A 361 -4.83 3.56 -20.44
N VAL A 362 -4.91 3.38 -19.11
CA VAL A 362 -4.35 2.22 -18.41
C VAL A 362 -5.00 0.92 -18.92
N LEU A 363 -6.32 0.90 -19.06
CA LEU A 363 -7.04 -0.27 -19.55
C LEU A 363 -6.68 -0.57 -21.01
N VAL A 364 -6.66 0.47 -21.87
CA VAL A 364 -6.27 0.33 -23.29
C VAL A 364 -4.88 -0.25 -23.42
N ARG A 365 -3.92 0.29 -22.66
CA ARG A 365 -2.52 -0.15 -22.73
C ARG A 365 -2.34 -1.60 -22.36
N HIS A 366 -2.97 -2.05 -21.28
CA HIS A 366 -2.67 -3.35 -20.67
C HIS A 366 -3.62 -4.46 -21.09
N PHE A 367 -4.70 -4.17 -21.86
CA PHE A 367 -5.73 -5.16 -22.18
C PHE A 367 -5.18 -6.43 -22.80
N ASP A 368 -4.38 -6.31 -23.86
CA ASP A 368 -3.91 -7.48 -24.61
C ASP A 368 -2.94 -8.33 -23.79
N SER A 369 -2.15 -7.74 -22.89
CA SER A 369 -1.30 -8.50 -21.98
C SER A 369 -2.07 -9.15 -20.85
N MET A 370 -3.10 -8.49 -20.30
CA MET A 370 -4.04 -9.12 -19.35
C MET A 370 -4.81 -10.26 -20.02
N ARG A 371 -5.19 -10.13 -21.29
CA ARG A 371 -5.85 -11.21 -22.06
C ARG A 371 -4.94 -12.44 -22.21
N ARG A 372 -3.63 -12.24 -22.48
CA ARG A 372 -2.65 -13.34 -22.50
C ARG A 372 -2.51 -14.02 -21.14
N TYR A 373 -2.57 -13.25 -20.04
CA TYR A 373 -2.55 -13.81 -18.69
C TYR A 373 -3.78 -14.69 -18.42
N ILE A 374 -4.99 -14.25 -18.78
CA ILE A 374 -6.21 -15.09 -18.65
C ILE A 374 -6.09 -16.37 -19.49
N GLU A 375 -5.54 -16.29 -20.70
CA GLU A 375 -5.31 -17.46 -21.53
C GLU A 375 -4.28 -18.42 -20.92
N PHE A 376 -3.25 -17.89 -20.26
CA PHE A 376 -2.31 -18.70 -19.49
C PHE A 376 -3.03 -19.47 -18.36
N LEU A 377 -3.91 -18.83 -17.59
CA LEU A 377 -4.70 -19.50 -16.56
C LEU A 377 -5.60 -20.58 -17.15
N ARG A 378 -6.29 -20.27 -18.26
CA ARG A 378 -7.17 -21.19 -18.95
C ARG A 378 -6.43 -22.46 -19.40
N THR A 379 -5.27 -22.29 -20.03
CA THR A 379 -4.45 -23.40 -20.54
C THR A 379 -3.89 -24.28 -19.41
N ASN A 380 -3.70 -23.70 -18.21
CA ASN A 380 -3.19 -24.41 -17.04
C ASN A 380 -4.30 -24.87 -16.07
N SER A 381 -5.56 -24.75 -16.46
CA SER A 381 -6.70 -25.30 -15.72
C SER A 381 -7.06 -26.72 -16.21
N ASP A 382 -7.66 -27.51 -15.33
CA ASP A 382 -8.24 -28.81 -15.66
C ASP A 382 -9.75 -28.74 -15.46
N ASN A 383 -10.52 -28.76 -16.54
CA ASN A 383 -11.97 -28.49 -16.53
C ASN A 383 -12.31 -27.21 -15.78
N GLN A 384 -11.62 -26.11 -16.07
CA GLN A 384 -11.73 -24.78 -15.45
C GLN A 384 -11.33 -24.72 -13.96
N ILE A 385 -10.71 -25.77 -13.40
CA ILE A 385 -10.20 -25.78 -12.02
C ILE A 385 -8.67 -25.67 -12.03
N ILE A 386 -8.13 -24.70 -11.31
CA ILE A 386 -6.68 -24.51 -11.16
C ILE A 386 -6.18 -25.42 -10.03
N LYS A 387 -5.48 -26.50 -10.39
CA LYS A 387 -4.99 -27.53 -9.44
C LYS A 387 -3.50 -27.47 -9.14
N LYS A 388 -2.71 -26.79 -9.98
CA LYS A 388 -1.23 -26.87 -9.93
C LYS A 388 -0.49 -25.55 -9.81
N LEU A 389 -1.16 -24.41 -10.02
CA LEU A 389 -0.51 -23.11 -9.98
C LEU A 389 -0.47 -22.49 -8.56
N GLY A 390 -1.42 -22.87 -7.71
CA GLY A 390 -1.51 -22.31 -6.36
C GLY A 390 -0.31 -22.69 -5.48
N LYS A 391 0.19 -21.74 -4.73
CA LYS A 391 1.35 -21.88 -3.84
C LYS A 391 1.04 -21.43 -2.41
N TYR A 392 0.44 -20.26 -2.29
CA TYR A 392 0.28 -19.54 -1.02
C TYR A 392 -1.14 -19.65 -0.47
N GLY A 393 -2.17 -19.58 -1.33
CA GLY A 393 -3.56 -19.64 -0.90
C GLY A 393 -3.91 -18.51 0.08
N ASP A 394 -4.78 -18.80 1.05
CA ASP A 394 -5.13 -17.85 2.12
C ASP A 394 -3.99 -17.76 3.15
N TRP A 395 -2.96 -16.98 2.80
CA TRP A 395 -1.67 -16.89 3.47
C TRP A 395 -1.77 -16.27 4.85
N CYS A 396 -0.96 -16.72 5.79
CA CYS A 396 -0.87 -16.20 7.15
C CYS A 396 -2.20 -16.18 7.95
N PRO A 397 -3.00 -17.27 7.94
CA PRO A 397 -4.13 -17.35 8.88
C PRO A 397 -3.63 -17.46 10.33
N PRO A 398 -4.46 -17.16 11.33
CA PRO A 398 -4.05 -17.26 12.73
C PRO A 398 -3.38 -18.58 13.09
N GLY A 399 -2.21 -18.50 13.73
CA GLY A 399 -1.42 -19.66 14.17
C GLY A 399 -0.74 -20.44 13.05
N SER A 400 -0.61 -19.89 11.84
CA SER A 400 0.09 -20.54 10.71
C SER A 400 0.60 -19.54 9.69
N ILE A 401 1.61 -19.95 8.90
CA ILE A 401 2.01 -19.28 7.67
C ILE A 401 1.19 -19.81 6.49
N ALA A 402 1.16 -21.13 6.33
CA ALA A 402 0.41 -21.80 5.27
C ALA A 402 -1.11 -21.81 5.56
N PRO A 403 -1.97 -21.82 4.53
CA PRO A 403 -3.40 -21.91 4.71
C PRO A 403 -3.80 -23.18 5.45
N LYS A 404 -4.74 -23.07 6.38
CA LYS A 404 -5.19 -24.18 7.23
C LYS A 404 -6.50 -24.81 6.76
N ARG A 405 -7.51 -23.97 6.47
CA ARG A 405 -8.89 -24.41 6.24
C ARG A 405 -9.34 -24.22 4.80
N THR A 406 -8.79 -23.25 4.10
CA THR A 406 -9.17 -22.93 2.73
C THR A 406 -8.23 -23.65 1.75
N PRO A 407 -8.73 -24.51 0.87
CA PRO A 407 -7.89 -25.18 -0.14
C PRO A 407 -7.26 -24.16 -1.08
N VAL A 408 -5.97 -24.35 -1.43
CA VAL A 408 -5.25 -23.47 -2.35
C VAL A 408 -5.86 -23.50 -3.76
N GLU A 409 -6.39 -24.66 -4.19
CA GLU A 409 -7.10 -24.79 -5.45
C GLU A 409 -8.38 -23.94 -5.50
N LEU A 410 -9.05 -23.78 -4.35
CA LEU A 410 -10.24 -22.95 -4.24
C LEU A 410 -9.88 -21.48 -4.48
N THR A 411 -8.88 -20.94 -3.76
CA THR A 411 -8.44 -19.56 -3.92
C THR A 411 -7.92 -19.31 -5.34
N SER A 412 -7.09 -20.20 -5.88
CA SER A 412 -6.55 -20.09 -7.24
C SER A 412 -7.64 -20.07 -8.31
N THR A 413 -8.66 -20.94 -8.19
CA THR A 413 -9.78 -21.00 -9.14
C THR A 413 -10.71 -19.81 -8.97
N TRP A 414 -10.92 -19.33 -7.72
CA TRP A 414 -11.69 -18.13 -7.46
C TRP A 414 -11.06 -16.89 -8.10
N TYR A 415 -9.73 -16.72 -8.01
CA TYR A 415 -9.04 -15.63 -8.67
C TYR A 415 -9.01 -15.76 -10.19
N TYR A 416 -8.99 -16.96 -10.73
CA TYR A 416 -9.19 -17.18 -12.16
C TYR A 416 -10.57 -16.67 -12.61
N TYR A 417 -11.63 -16.96 -11.85
CA TYR A 417 -12.97 -16.40 -12.08
C TYR A 417 -12.99 -14.88 -11.94
N HIS A 418 -12.46 -14.36 -10.83
CA HIS A 418 -12.40 -12.93 -10.53
C HIS A 418 -11.75 -12.12 -11.65
N ASP A 419 -10.57 -12.53 -12.10
CA ASP A 419 -9.80 -11.84 -13.11
C ASP A 419 -10.46 -11.93 -14.49
N THR A 420 -11.07 -13.07 -14.82
CA THR A 420 -11.85 -13.24 -16.05
C THR A 420 -13.05 -12.31 -16.06
N LEU A 421 -13.79 -12.22 -14.95
CA LEU A 421 -14.94 -11.33 -14.79
C LEU A 421 -14.55 -9.85 -14.87
N LEU A 422 -13.45 -9.46 -14.21
CA LEU A 422 -12.95 -8.09 -14.30
C LEU A 422 -12.49 -7.74 -15.71
N LEU A 423 -11.77 -8.64 -16.39
CA LEU A 423 -11.33 -8.38 -17.76
C LEU A 423 -12.50 -8.32 -18.74
N SER A 424 -13.58 -9.08 -18.51
CA SER A 424 -14.85 -8.94 -19.27
C SER A 424 -15.45 -7.54 -19.09
N LYS A 425 -15.50 -7.01 -17.85
CA LYS A 425 -15.94 -5.63 -17.57
C LYS A 425 -15.04 -4.60 -18.25
N ILE A 426 -13.73 -4.80 -18.22
CA ILE A 426 -12.76 -3.93 -18.93
C ILE A 426 -13.02 -3.97 -20.45
N ALA A 427 -13.26 -5.13 -21.04
CA ALA A 427 -13.59 -5.28 -22.47
C ALA A 427 -14.86 -4.47 -22.83
N ALA A 428 -15.91 -4.52 -21.98
CA ALA A 428 -17.11 -3.72 -22.16
C ALA A 428 -16.82 -2.21 -22.12
N VAL A 429 -16.03 -1.75 -21.14
CA VAL A 429 -15.61 -0.33 -21.01
C VAL A 429 -14.83 0.14 -22.26
N LEU A 430 -14.07 -0.75 -22.88
CA LEU A 430 -13.27 -0.47 -24.09
C LEU A 430 -14.04 -0.70 -25.39
N ASN A 431 -15.34 -1.07 -25.35
CA ASN A 431 -16.17 -1.42 -26.50
C ASN A 431 -15.61 -2.61 -27.32
N ARG A 432 -14.93 -3.54 -26.68
CA ARG A 432 -14.39 -4.78 -27.28
C ARG A 432 -15.42 -5.90 -27.16
N SER A 433 -16.54 -5.81 -27.88
CA SER A 433 -17.71 -6.67 -27.71
C SER A 433 -17.41 -8.16 -27.83
N LYS A 434 -16.55 -8.57 -28.79
CA LYS A 434 -16.17 -9.97 -28.97
C LYS A 434 -15.39 -10.50 -27.75
N ASP A 435 -14.40 -9.75 -27.26
CA ASP A 435 -13.64 -10.13 -26.06
C ASP A 435 -14.56 -10.20 -24.83
N HIS A 436 -15.50 -9.25 -24.71
CA HIS A 436 -16.49 -9.24 -23.62
C HIS A 436 -17.33 -10.51 -23.61
N GLU A 437 -17.94 -10.89 -24.76
CA GLU A 437 -18.77 -12.09 -24.89
C GLU A 437 -17.98 -13.38 -24.60
N GLU A 438 -16.76 -13.49 -25.10
CA GLU A 438 -15.88 -14.65 -24.85
C GLU A 438 -15.51 -14.78 -23.38
N LEU A 439 -15.13 -13.66 -22.72
CA LEU A 439 -14.74 -13.65 -21.30
C LEU A 439 -15.95 -13.86 -20.39
N GLU A 440 -17.12 -13.33 -20.73
CA GLU A 440 -18.36 -13.57 -20.00
C GLU A 440 -18.74 -15.05 -20.04
N SER A 441 -18.71 -15.67 -21.23
CA SER A 441 -18.94 -17.11 -21.38
C SER A 441 -17.96 -17.93 -20.55
N LEU A 442 -16.67 -17.60 -20.62
CA LEU A 442 -15.64 -18.27 -19.83
C LEU A 442 -15.87 -18.11 -18.33
N SER A 443 -16.30 -16.93 -17.86
CA SER A 443 -16.62 -16.72 -16.45
C SER A 443 -17.76 -17.62 -15.97
N VAL A 444 -18.79 -17.81 -16.79
CA VAL A 444 -19.90 -18.73 -16.49
C VAL A 444 -19.42 -20.18 -16.40
N GLU A 445 -18.54 -20.61 -17.31
CA GLU A 445 -17.95 -21.95 -17.28
C GLU A 445 -17.13 -22.17 -15.99
N ILE A 446 -16.29 -21.21 -15.61
CA ILE A 446 -15.49 -21.27 -14.37
C ILE A 446 -16.42 -21.34 -13.15
N LYS A 447 -17.43 -20.46 -13.07
CA LYS A 447 -18.41 -20.45 -11.96
C LYS A 447 -19.10 -21.80 -11.80
N ASN A 448 -19.54 -22.40 -12.90
CA ASN A 448 -20.20 -23.71 -12.89
C ASN A 448 -19.24 -24.83 -12.43
N ALA A 449 -18.02 -24.83 -12.94
CA ALA A 449 -16.98 -25.78 -12.56
C ALA A 449 -16.61 -25.62 -11.07
N PHE A 450 -16.46 -24.38 -10.60
CA PHE A 450 -16.15 -24.05 -9.21
C PHE A 450 -17.22 -24.60 -8.26
N ASN A 451 -18.50 -24.34 -8.52
CA ASN A 451 -19.58 -24.85 -7.69
C ASN A 451 -19.67 -26.37 -7.75
N GLY A 452 -19.54 -26.99 -8.93
CA GLY A 452 -19.56 -28.42 -9.08
C GLY A 452 -18.42 -29.14 -8.35
N TYR A 453 -17.27 -28.47 -8.19
CA TYR A 453 -16.09 -29.06 -7.56
C TYR A 453 -16.01 -28.78 -6.05
N PHE A 454 -16.29 -27.54 -5.60
CA PHE A 454 -16.06 -27.09 -4.23
C PHE A 454 -17.31 -27.04 -3.35
N LEU A 455 -18.52 -26.81 -3.91
CA LEU A 455 -19.75 -26.71 -3.12
C LEU A 455 -20.30 -28.11 -2.81
N LYS A 456 -20.38 -28.41 -1.51
CA LYS A 456 -20.97 -29.67 -1.02
C LYS A 456 -21.78 -29.37 0.24
N ASP A 457 -23.02 -29.89 0.30
CA ASP A 457 -23.92 -29.77 1.43
C ASP A 457 -24.05 -28.32 1.94
N GLY A 458 -24.03 -27.35 1.03
CA GLY A 458 -24.16 -25.92 1.34
C GLY A 458 -22.92 -25.25 1.92
N GLU A 459 -21.76 -25.87 1.77
CA GLU A 459 -20.46 -25.35 2.25
C GLU A 459 -19.40 -25.48 1.17
N TYR A 460 -18.46 -24.50 1.13
CA TYR A 460 -17.31 -24.55 0.25
C TYR A 460 -16.12 -25.16 0.99
N ALA A 461 -16.08 -26.46 1.00
CA ALA A 461 -14.98 -27.20 1.58
C ALA A 461 -14.74 -28.48 0.82
N VAL A 462 -13.59 -28.63 0.21
CA VAL A 462 -13.12 -29.96 -0.20
C VAL A 462 -11.64 -30.04 0.06
N ASN A 463 -11.30 -30.79 1.11
CA ASN A 463 -9.95 -31.25 1.27
C ASN A 463 -9.87 -32.73 0.87
N LYS A 464 -9.29 -33.00 -0.30
CA LYS A 464 -8.97 -34.37 -0.72
C LYS A 464 -7.58 -34.83 -0.31
N PHE A 465 -6.72 -33.90 0.17
CA PHE A 465 -5.31 -34.18 0.39
C PHE A 465 -4.80 -33.58 1.70
N GLY A 466 -4.71 -34.39 2.76
CA GLY A 466 -3.94 -34.08 3.98
C GLY A 466 -4.73 -33.98 5.29
N PRO A 467 -4.02 -33.94 6.43
CA PRO A 467 -4.61 -33.87 7.75
C PRO A 467 -4.97 -32.41 8.13
N VAL A 468 -5.80 -31.75 7.35
CA VAL A 468 -6.29 -30.41 7.64
C VAL A 468 -7.64 -30.53 8.34
N ASP A 469 -7.87 -29.68 9.33
CA ASP A 469 -9.17 -29.54 9.98
C ASP A 469 -10.27 -29.39 8.92
N ARG A 470 -11.20 -30.33 8.92
CA ARG A 470 -12.23 -30.49 7.88
C ARG A 470 -13.35 -29.46 7.98
N SER A 471 -13.34 -28.58 8.96
CA SER A 471 -14.33 -27.51 9.06
C SER A 471 -14.01 -26.43 8.03
N PRO A 472 -15.02 -25.98 7.21
CA PRO A 472 -14.80 -24.91 6.27
C PRO A 472 -14.43 -23.63 7.00
N GLY A 473 -13.37 -22.95 6.52
CA GLY A 473 -12.94 -21.66 7.07
C GLY A 473 -13.86 -20.53 6.60
N GLN A 474 -13.73 -19.38 7.25
CA GLN A 474 -14.45 -18.17 6.87
C GLN A 474 -14.17 -17.79 5.42
N THR A 475 -12.91 -17.86 4.98
CA THR A 475 -12.46 -17.51 3.62
C THR A 475 -13.13 -18.36 2.55
N SER A 476 -13.24 -19.68 2.75
CA SER A 476 -13.79 -20.58 1.72
C SER A 476 -15.26 -20.29 1.41
N ASN A 477 -16.02 -19.75 2.36
CA ASN A 477 -17.42 -19.33 2.18
C ASN A 477 -17.55 -17.85 1.79
N ALA A 478 -16.68 -16.97 2.28
CA ALA A 478 -16.71 -15.54 1.98
C ALA A 478 -16.39 -15.26 0.50
N LEU A 479 -15.36 -15.88 -0.07
CA LEU A 479 -14.94 -15.63 -1.44
C LEU A 479 -16.08 -15.86 -2.47
N PRO A 480 -16.77 -17.02 -2.52
CA PRO A 480 -17.86 -17.21 -3.47
C PRO A 480 -19.08 -16.31 -3.22
N LEU A 481 -19.35 -15.91 -1.97
CA LEU A 481 -20.39 -14.94 -1.66
C LEU A 481 -20.07 -13.55 -2.20
N TYR A 482 -18.81 -13.11 -2.10
CA TYR A 482 -18.37 -11.79 -2.56
C TYR A 482 -18.63 -11.54 -4.05
N LEU A 483 -18.44 -12.54 -4.91
CA LEU A 483 -18.65 -12.44 -6.37
C LEU A 483 -20.00 -13.04 -6.83
N ASP A 484 -20.94 -13.25 -5.92
CA ASP A 484 -22.26 -13.84 -6.21
C ASP A 484 -22.16 -15.15 -7.02
N MET A 485 -21.16 -15.99 -6.68
CA MET A 485 -20.96 -17.28 -7.32
C MET A 485 -21.91 -18.35 -6.79
N VAL A 486 -22.39 -18.19 -5.56
CA VAL A 486 -23.22 -19.18 -4.88
C VAL A 486 -24.58 -19.33 -5.58
N PRO A 487 -25.05 -20.57 -5.89
CA PRO A 487 -26.39 -20.78 -6.41
C PRO A 487 -27.46 -20.21 -5.48
N LYS A 488 -28.52 -19.60 -6.05
CA LYS A 488 -29.55 -18.89 -5.29
C LYS A 488 -30.17 -19.74 -4.18
N GLU A 489 -30.43 -20.99 -4.46
CA GLU A 489 -31.02 -21.97 -3.53
C GLU A 489 -30.10 -22.33 -2.36
N GLN A 490 -28.78 -22.16 -2.51
CA GLN A 490 -27.79 -22.43 -1.48
C GLN A 490 -27.32 -21.18 -0.72
N LYS A 491 -27.61 -19.97 -1.26
CA LYS A 491 -27.04 -18.71 -0.77
C LYS A 491 -27.29 -18.49 0.71
N LEU A 492 -28.52 -18.68 1.16
CA LEU A 492 -28.87 -18.51 2.58
C LEU A 492 -28.15 -19.52 3.48
N HIS A 493 -27.98 -20.75 3.02
CA HIS A 493 -27.27 -21.78 3.78
C HIS A 493 -25.77 -21.42 3.94
N VAL A 494 -25.12 -21.00 2.86
CA VAL A 494 -23.70 -20.58 2.89
C VAL A 494 -23.51 -19.36 3.79
N ILE A 495 -24.42 -18.37 3.73
CA ILE A 495 -24.39 -17.19 4.63
C ILE A 495 -24.52 -17.62 6.09
N ASN A 496 -25.49 -18.47 6.42
CA ASN A 496 -25.70 -18.94 7.79
C ASN A 496 -24.49 -19.73 8.29
N ARG A 497 -23.83 -20.51 7.44
CA ARG A 497 -22.60 -21.22 7.79
C ARG A 497 -21.44 -20.27 8.05
N LEU A 498 -21.27 -19.25 7.22
CA LEU A 498 -20.27 -18.19 7.44
C LEU A 498 -20.50 -17.48 8.78
N LEU A 499 -21.76 -17.09 9.05
CA LEU A 499 -22.11 -16.45 10.31
C LEU A 499 -21.84 -17.34 11.53
N HIS A 500 -22.21 -18.63 11.45
CA HIS A 500 -21.89 -19.58 12.51
C HIS A 500 -20.39 -19.65 12.75
N GLY A 501 -19.58 -19.72 11.67
CA GLY A 501 -18.12 -19.71 11.75
C GLY A 501 -17.55 -18.46 12.40
N VAL A 502 -18.13 -17.28 12.15
CA VAL A 502 -17.66 -16.02 12.75
C VAL A 502 -18.16 -15.87 14.19
N VAL A 503 -19.45 -16.10 14.43
CA VAL A 503 -20.09 -15.75 15.72
C VAL A 503 -19.90 -16.87 16.74
N SER A 504 -20.20 -18.13 16.35
CA SER A 504 -20.25 -19.26 17.29
C SER A 504 -18.91 -19.99 17.43
N ASP A 505 -18.24 -20.24 16.29
CA ASP A 505 -16.98 -21.03 16.30
C ASP A 505 -15.79 -20.16 16.70
N GLN A 506 -15.78 -18.86 16.36
CA GLN A 506 -14.64 -17.95 16.56
C GLN A 506 -14.95 -16.74 17.47
N ASP A 507 -16.12 -16.66 18.08
CA ASP A 507 -16.51 -15.55 18.98
C ASP A 507 -16.13 -14.17 18.44
N TYR A 508 -16.60 -13.87 17.21
CA TYR A 508 -16.33 -12.63 16.44
C TYR A 508 -14.83 -12.41 16.12
N HIS A 509 -14.02 -13.46 16.04
CA HIS A 509 -12.63 -13.36 15.57
C HIS A 509 -12.48 -13.89 14.16
N LEU A 510 -11.38 -13.46 13.52
CA LEU A 510 -10.95 -13.90 12.22
C LEU A 510 -10.30 -15.28 12.29
N ASP A 511 -10.60 -16.17 11.32
CA ASP A 511 -9.79 -17.38 11.06
C ASP A 511 -9.10 -17.26 9.68
N THR A 512 -9.20 -16.08 9.07
CA THR A 512 -8.75 -15.81 7.71
C THR A 512 -7.26 -15.50 7.65
N GLY A 513 -6.64 -15.91 6.54
CA GLY A 513 -5.40 -15.31 6.06
C GLY A 513 -5.67 -14.00 5.31
N ILE A 514 -4.66 -13.53 4.56
CA ILE A 514 -4.73 -12.21 3.90
C ILE A 514 -5.85 -12.11 2.86
N LEU A 515 -6.15 -13.20 2.15
CA LEU A 515 -7.19 -13.20 1.11
C LEU A 515 -8.57 -13.08 1.74
N GLY A 516 -8.89 -13.92 2.71
CA GLY A 516 -10.19 -13.87 3.38
C GLY A 516 -10.42 -12.58 4.14
N THR A 517 -9.39 -12.04 4.78
CA THR A 517 -9.42 -10.77 5.51
C THR A 517 -9.91 -9.61 4.64
N ARG A 518 -9.48 -9.57 3.37
CA ARG A 518 -9.88 -8.53 2.41
C ARG A 518 -11.39 -8.52 2.13
N TYR A 519 -12.04 -9.67 2.11
CA TYR A 519 -13.41 -9.78 1.62
C TYR A 519 -14.46 -10.06 2.70
N LEU A 520 -14.06 -10.62 3.85
CA LEU A 520 -14.99 -11.08 4.88
C LEU A 520 -15.95 -9.99 5.39
N LEU A 521 -15.40 -8.80 5.72
CA LEU A 521 -16.21 -7.72 6.29
C LEU A 521 -17.19 -7.14 5.26
N ASP A 522 -16.79 -7.07 4.00
CA ASP A 522 -17.67 -6.65 2.89
C ASP A 522 -18.83 -7.65 2.74
N VAL A 523 -18.52 -8.95 2.69
CA VAL A 523 -19.55 -10.00 2.57
C VAL A 523 -20.54 -9.96 3.71
N LEU A 524 -20.09 -9.82 4.95
CA LEU A 524 -20.97 -9.69 6.10
C LEU A 524 -21.86 -8.46 5.97
N THR A 525 -21.29 -7.32 5.61
CA THR A 525 -22.01 -6.04 5.47
C THR A 525 -23.07 -6.11 4.36
N GLU A 526 -22.69 -6.59 3.17
CA GLU A 526 -23.59 -6.66 2.00
C GLU A 526 -24.75 -7.64 2.19
N ASN A 527 -24.56 -8.65 3.04
CA ASN A 527 -25.64 -9.59 3.39
C ASN A 527 -26.44 -9.18 4.64
N GLY A 528 -26.29 -7.94 5.12
CA GLY A 528 -27.10 -7.37 6.19
C GLY A 528 -26.58 -7.58 7.62
N PHE A 529 -25.34 -8.07 7.77
CA PHE A 529 -24.67 -8.37 9.05
C PHE A 529 -23.54 -7.37 9.37
N GLY A 530 -23.78 -6.09 9.08
CA GLY A 530 -22.81 -5.02 9.33
C GLY A 530 -22.39 -4.91 10.80
N ASP A 531 -23.30 -5.16 11.76
CA ASP A 531 -22.96 -5.19 13.19
C ASP A 531 -21.97 -6.32 13.54
N VAL A 532 -22.09 -7.48 12.88
CA VAL A 532 -21.13 -8.58 13.04
C VAL A 532 -19.78 -8.17 12.47
N ALA A 533 -19.75 -7.58 11.27
CA ALA A 533 -18.52 -7.06 10.67
C ALA A 533 -17.85 -6.01 11.56
N TYR A 534 -18.63 -5.09 12.13
CA TYR A 534 -18.10 -4.07 13.06
C TYR A 534 -17.51 -4.69 14.32
N LYS A 535 -18.17 -5.69 14.92
CA LYS A 535 -17.62 -6.40 16.09
C LYS A 535 -16.33 -7.12 15.78
N VAL A 536 -16.21 -7.74 14.59
CA VAL A 536 -14.95 -8.37 14.14
C VAL A 536 -13.84 -7.31 13.97
N ALA A 537 -14.12 -6.18 13.32
CA ALA A 537 -13.14 -5.11 13.12
C ALA A 537 -12.70 -4.46 14.45
N ALA A 538 -13.60 -4.35 15.43
CA ALA A 538 -13.35 -3.76 16.73
C ALA A 538 -12.85 -4.76 17.80
N GLN A 539 -12.53 -6.02 17.43
CA GLN A 539 -12.05 -7.05 18.34
C GLN A 539 -10.70 -6.65 18.93
N ARG A 540 -10.55 -6.78 20.27
CA ARG A 540 -9.36 -6.37 21.01
C ARG A 540 -8.43 -7.51 21.36
N THR A 541 -8.88 -8.74 21.24
CA THR A 541 -8.14 -9.95 21.56
C THR A 541 -7.63 -10.64 20.29
N TYR A 542 -6.70 -11.57 20.46
CA TYR A 542 -6.12 -12.36 19.37
C TYR A 542 -7.12 -13.39 18.82
N PRO A 543 -7.19 -13.54 17.48
CA PRO A 543 -6.58 -12.73 16.44
C PRO A 543 -7.44 -11.50 16.06
N GLY A 544 -6.80 -10.36 15.91
CA GLY A 544 -7.48 -9.12 15.52
C GLY A 544 -6.54 -7.92 15.49
N TRP A 545 -6.91 -6.88 14.76
CA TRP A 545 -6.14 -5.64 14.68
C TRP A 545 -6.00 -4.95 16.04
N GLY A 546 -7.06 -5.03 16.88
CA GLY A 546 -7.02 -4.44 18.21
C GLY A 546 -6.05 -5.16 19.17
N TYR A 547 -5.76 -6.44 18.95
CA TYR A 547 -4.70 -7.14 19.66
C TYR A 547 -3.32 -6.52 19.30
N MET A 548 -3.04 -6.30 18.01
CA MET A 548 -1.78 -5.64 17.59
C MET A 548 -1.62 -4.26 18.26
N VAL A 549 -2.69 -3.46 18.26
CA VAL A 549 -2.70 -2.14 18.93
C VAL A 549 -2.46 -2.27 20.43
N GLY A 550 -3.09 -3.24 21.10
CA GLY A 550 -2.91 -3.52 22.53
C GLY A 550 -1.49 -3.94 22.88
N GLU A 551 -0.80 -4.63 21.98
CA GLU A 551 0.60 -5.04 22.09
C GLU A 551 1.61 -3.93 21.69
N GLY A 552 1.13 -2.70 21.41
CA GLY A 552 1.96 -1.53 21.15
C GLY A 552 2.37 -1.36 19.69
N ALA A 553 1.66 -1.97 18.74
CA ALA A 553 1.88 -1.76 17.32
C ALA A 553 1.65 -0.30 16.90
N THR A 554 2.55 0.23 16.08
CA THR A 554 2.46 1.55 15.46
C THR A 554 2.38 1.47 13.93
N THR A 555 2.45 0.27 13.40
CA THR A 555 2.20 -0.19 12.04
C THR A 555 1.54 -1.55 12.12
N LEU A 556 0.90 -2.05 11.06
CA LEU A 556 0.40 -3.42 11.07
C LEU A 556 1.54 -4.43 10.89
N TRP A 557 1.31 -5.63 11.42
CA TRP A 557 2.24 -6.75 11.35
C TRP A 557 1.91 -7.68 10.18
N GLU A 558 2.90 -8.46 9.78
CA GLU A 558 2.77 -9.53 8.79
C GLU A 558 1.90 -10.69 9.30
N ARG A 559 1.94 -10.94 10.61
CA ARG A 559 1.26 -12.04 11.28
C ARG A 559 0.26 -11.53 12.30
N TRP A 560 -0.80 -12.30 12.54
CA TRP A 560 -1.73 -12.01 13.63
C TRP A 560 -1.05 -12.13 15.01
N GLU A 561 -0.01 -12.98 15.13
CA GLU A 561 0.76 -13.21 16.33
C GLU A 561 1.83 -12.12 16.53
N LYS A 562 2.10 -11.78 17.79
CA LYS A 562 3.31 -11.04 18.15
C LYS A 562 4.50 -12.00 18.17
N ILE A 563 5.26 -12.04 17.10
CA ILE A 563 6.47 -12.85 16.98
C ILE A 563 7.69 -11.94 17.10
N THR A 564 8.64 -12.30 17.96
CA THR A 564 9.85 -11.51 18.22
C THR A 564 11.13 -12.18 17.71
N GLY A 565 11.04 -13.44 17.27
CA GLY A 565 12.16 -14.19 16.71
C GLY A 565 12.41 -13.91 15.22
N GLY A 566 13.38 -14.61 14.63
CA GLY A 566 13.63 -14.60 13.19
C GLY A 566 12.51 -15.27 12.38
N GLY A 567 12.54 -15.11 11.07
CA GLY A 567 11.56 -15.68 10.14
C GLY A 567 10.57 -14.64 9.58
N MET A 568 9.40 -15.09 9.13
CA MET A 568 8.34 -14.22 8.61
C MET A 568 7.57 -13.56 9.75
N ASN A 569 7.99 -12.37 10.12
CA ASN A 569 7.43 -11.62 11.27
C ASN A 569 7.74 -10.13 11.20
N SER A 570 7.65 -9.51 10.03
CA SER A 570 7.75 -8.05 9.92
C SER A 570 6.70 -7.36 10.80
N HIS A 571 7.11 -6.32 11.52
CA HIS A 571 6.21 -5.48 12.29
C HIS A 571 5.77 -4.23 11.51
N ASN A 572 6.05 -4.18 10.22
CA ASN A 572 5.63 -3.12 9.28
C ASN A 572 5.32 -3.74 7.92
N HIS A 573 4.06 -4.19 7.74
CA HIS A 573 3.61 -4.96 6.59
C HIS A 573 2.22 -4.53 6.15
N ILE A 574 1.94 -4.51 4.84
CA ILE A 574 0.70 -3.90 4.30
C ILE A 574 -0.46 -4.87 4.14
N MET A 575 -0.21 -6.17 4.02
CA MET A 575 -1.20 -7.15 3.52
C MET A 575 -2.46 -7.30 4.37
N LEU A 576 -2.42 -6.99 5.69
CA LEU A 576 -3.58 -6.97 6.57
C LEU A 576 -4.26 -5.60 6.66
N GLY A 577 -3.77 -4.59 5.92
CA GLY A 577 -4.28 -3.21 5.92
C GLY A 577 -5.55 -3.00 5.10
N SER A 578 -5.98 -3.97 4.32
CA SER A 578 -7.16 -3.89 3.44
C SER A 578 -8.47 -3.48 4.15
N VAL A 579 -8.56 -3.65 5.46
CA VAL A 579 -9.68 -3.24 6.29
C VAL A 579 -9.97 -1.74 6.24
N ASP A 580 -8.97 -0.91 5.96
CA ASP A 580 -9.13 0.54 5.93
C ASP A 580 -10.04 1.02 4.79
N ALA A 581 -10.04 0.33 3.65
CA ALA A 581 -11.02 0.59 2.60
C ALA A 581 -12.46 0.36 3.08
N TRP A 582 -12.68 -0.65 3.94
CA TRP A 582 -13.96 -0.88 4.59
C TRP A 582 -14.31 0.23 5.60
N PHE A 583 -13.32 0.84 6.27
CA PHE A 583 -13.55 2.00 7.14
C PHE A 583 -14.10 3.18 6.34
N TYR A 584 -13.53 3.50 5.18
CA TYR A 584 -14.07 4.55 4.29
C TYR A 584 -15.46 4.20 3.78
N ARG A 585 -15.62 3.00 3.19
CA ARG A 585 -16.85 2.63 2.48
C ARG A 585 -18.02 2.31 3.39
N VAL A 586 -17.73 1.74 4.56
CA VAL A 586 -18.78 1.23 5.45
C VAL A 586 -18.85 2.00 6.76
N VAL A 587 -17.73 2.17 7.51
CA VAL A 587 -17.78 2.88 8.81
C VAL A 587 -18.10 4.36 8.62
N ALA A 588 -17.45 5.02 7.67
CA ALA A 588 -17.82 6.39 7.30
C ALA A 588 -19.02 6.42 6.35
N GLY A 589 -19.09 5.49 5.38
CA GLY A 589 -20.15 5.41 4.39
C GLY A 589 -19.88 6.13 3.08
N LEU A 590 -18.61 6.38 2.73
CA LEU A 590 -18.18 7.10 1.52
C LEU A 590 -17.61 6.14 0.47
N SER A 591 -18.25 6.03 -0.71
CA SER A 591 -17.82 5.11 -1.77
C SER A 591 -17.88 5.74 -3.16
N CYS A 592 -16.92 5.38 -4.02
CA CYS A 592 -16.94 5.68 -5.45
C CYS A 592 -17.82 4.68 -6.20
N LEU A 593 -18.95 5.11 -6.77
CA LEU A 593 -19.85 4.25 -7.54
C LEU A 593 -19.52 4.18 -9.02
N GLU A 594 -19.13 5.31 -9.61
CA GLU A 594 -18.75 5.37 -11.02
C GLU A 594 -17.31 5.88 -11.17
N PRO A 595 -16.58 5.36 -12.18
CA PRO A 595 -15.17 5.68 -12.35
C PRO A 595 -14.88 7.18 -12.37
N GLY A 596 -13.80 7.56 -11.66
CA GLY A 596 -13.39 8.95 -11.49
C GLY A 596 -14.33 9.75 -10.60
N TRP A 597 -15.03 9.10 -9.68
CA TRP A 597 -15.92 9.75 -8.69
C TRP A 597 -17.08 10.54 -9.32
N LYS A 598 -17.52 10.16 -10.51
CA LYS A 598 -18.66 10.79 -11.18
C LYS A 598 -19.98 10.57 -10.43
N ARG A 599 -20.14 9.40 -9.81
CA ARG A 599 -21.21 9.14 -8.84
C ARG A 599 -20.61 8.65 -7.53
N ILE A 600 -21.07 9.20 -6.43
CA ILE A 600 -20.55 8.99 -5.09
C ILE A 600 -21.68 8.50 -4.20
N ARG A 601 -21.45 7.43 -3.45
CA ARG A 601 -22.41 6.95 -2.46
C ARG A 601 -22.06 7.50 -1.09
N PHE A 602 -23.06 8.01 -0.40
CA PHE A 602 -23.04 8.46 0.98
C PHE A 602 -24.04 7.62 1.77
N ALA A 603 -23.55 6.69 2.58
CA ALA A 603 -24.38 5.67 3.25
C ALA A 603 -23.95 5.50 4.71
N PRO A 604 -24.26 6.46 5.60
CA PRO A 604 -23.92 6.35 7.01
C PRO A 604 -24.54 5.10 7.62
N PRO A 605 -23.76 4.26 8.33
CA PRO A 605 -24.25 3.03 8.92
C PRO A 605 -24.98 3.30 10.24
N VAL A 606 -25.67 2.28 10.72
CA VAL A 606 -26.21 2.24 12.08
C VAL A 606 -25.65 1.01 12.76
N PHE A 607 -24.53 1.16 13.48
CA PHE A 607 -23.90 0.10 14.28
C PHE A 607 -23.98 0.43 15.76
N ASP A 608 -24.15 -0.61 16.59
CA ASP A 608 -24.15 -0.45 18.04
C ASP A 608 -22.75 -0.04 18.53
N GLY A 609 -22.69 1.02 19.34
CA GLY A 609 -21.43 1.53 19.88
C GLY A 609 -20.63 2.42 18.92
N LEU A 610 -21.16 2.76 17.75
CA LEU A 610 -20.60 3.76 16.84
C LEU A 610 -21.51 4.97 16.76
N GLU A 611 -21.05 6.13 17.24
CA GLU A 611 -21.86 7.34 17.36
C GLU A 611 -21.60 8.37 16.27
N SER A 612 -20.39 8.36 15.69
CA SER A 612 -20.03 9.28 14.60
C SER A 612 -18.89 8.72 13.76
N ALA A 613 -18.85 9.14 12.50
CA ALA A 613 -17.66 9.01 11.66
C ALA A 613 -17.61 10.14 10.63
N ARG A 614 -16.41 10.39 10.13
CA ARG A 614 -16.15 11.28 9.01
C ARG A 614 -15.09 10.70 8.10
N ALA A 615 -15.26 10.92 6.80
CA ALA A 615 -14.24 10.66 5.81
C ALA A 615 -14.25 11.72 4.73
N SER A 616 -13.10 12.00 4.16
CA SER A 616 -12.99 12.78 2.94
C SER A 616 -11.94 12.22 2.01
N VAL A 617 -12.14 12.42 0.70
CA VAL A 617 -11.18 12.05 -0.34
C VAL A 617 -11.10 13.20 -1.33
N ARG A 618 -9.89 13.66 -1.63
CA ARG A 618 -9.64 14.59 -2.73
C ARG A 618 -9.49 13.80 -4.03
N SER A 619 -10.59 13.65 -4.72
CA SER A 619 -10.69 12.90 -5.97
C SER A 619 -10.28 13.75 -7.18
N VAL A 620 -10.28 13.13 -8.38
CA VAL A 620 -10.08 13.84 -9.67
C VAL A 620 -11.17 14.86 -9.98
N GLN A 621 -12.34 14.79 -9.33
CA GLN A 621 -13.42 15.78 -9.44
C GLN A 621 -13.32 16.88 -8.38
N GLY A 622 -12.52 16.69 -7.35
CA GLY A 622 -12.44 17.56 -6.17
C GLY A 622 -12.72 16.80 -4.87
N ARG A 623 -13.00 17.54 -3.80
CA ARG A 623 -13.21 16.96 -2.48
C ARG A 623 -14.61 16.33 -2.36
N ALA A 624 -14.65 15.01 -2.12
CA ALA A 624 -15.83 14.29 -1.67
C ALA A 624 -15.73 14.06 -0.16
N ALA A 625 -16.78 14.37 0.61
CA ALA A 625 -16.73 14.20 2.06
C ALA A 625 -18.07 13.82 2.65
N LEU A 626 -18.02 13.01 3.70
CA LEU A 626 -19.15 12.62 4.53
C LEU A 626 -18.77 12.75 6.00
N SER A 627 -19.64 13.38 6.78
CA SER A 627 -19.59 13.37 8.24
C SER A 627 -20.99 13.08 8.76
N TRP A 628 -21.09 12.21 9.74
CA TRP A 628 -22.36 11.94 10.39
C TRP A 628 -22.19 11.80 11.91
N GLN A 629 -23.23 12.17 12.63
CA GLN A 629 -23.29 12.06 14.09
C GLN A 629 -24.70 11.64 14.54
N ARG A 630 -24.74 10.57 15.32
CA ARG A 630 -25.97 10.04 15.92
C ARG A 630 -26.09 10.53 17.37
N ASN A 631 -27.21 11.10 17.70
CA ASN A 631 -27.60 11.47 19.05
C ASN A 631 -28.90 10.76 19.43
N GLU A 632 -29.35 10.92 20.67
CA GLU A 632 -30.64 10.40 21.09
C GLU A 632 -31.79 11.04 20.27
N GLY A 633 -32.50 10.23 19.49
CA GLY A 633 -33.62 10.68 18.65
C GLY A 633 -33.25 11.44 17.37
N SER A 634 -31.96 11.61 17.02
CA SER A 634 -31.55 12.30 15.79
C SER A 634 -30.28 11.75 15.18
N LEU A 635 -30.14 11.92 13.85
CA LEU A 635 -28.93 11.68 13.08
C LEU A 635 -28.68 12.89 12.18
N SER A 636 -27.52 13.53 12.33
CA SER A 636 -27.03 14.61 11.48
C SER A 636 -26.09 14.03 10.44
N ILE A 637 -26.21 14.46 9.17
CA ILE A 637 -25.38 14.00 8.05
C ILE A 637 -24.95 15.22 7.24
N ASP A 638 -23.66 15.48 7.15
CA ASP A 638 -23.07 16.50 6.30
C ASP A 638 -22.38 15.84 5.11
N ILE A 639 -22.67 16.28 3.90
CA ILE A 639 -22.07 15.76 2.67
C ILE A 639 -21.51 16.89 1.81
N CYS A 640 -20.37 16.63 1.18
CA CYS A 640 -19.78 17.51 0.18
C CYS A 640 -19.62 16.72 -1.12
N ILE A 641 -20.26 17.21 -2.20
CA ILE A 641 -20.25 16.60 -3.53
C ILE A 641 -19.52 17.54 -4.47
N PRO A 642 -18.36 17.12 -5.02
CA PRO A 642 -17.58 17.99 -5.91
C PRO A 642 -18.32 18.32 -7.21
N VAL A 643 -17.91 19.42 -7.85
CA VAL A 643 -18.44 19.86 -9.14
C VAL A 643 -18.22 18.77 -10.20
N GLY A 644 -19.27 18.45 -10.95
CA GLY A 644 -19.24 17.40 -11.98
C GLY A 644 -19.54 15.98 -11.44
N SER A 645 -19.86 15.85 -10.15
CA SER A 645 -20.30 14.59 -9.53
C SER A 645 -21.75 14.63 -9.12
N ILE A 646 -22.33 13.44 -8.97
CA ILE A 646 -23.67 13.20 -8.42
C ILE A 646 -23.54 12.38 -7.15
N GLY A 647 -24.20 12.80 -6.08
CA GLY A 647 -24.30 12.07 -4.82
C GLY A 647 -25.52 11.16 -4.76
N ILE A 648 -25.31 9.89 -4.40
CA ILE A 648 -26.38 8.96 -4.02
C ILE A 648 -26.33 8.82 -2.51
N VAL A 649 -27.37 9.31 -1.84
CA VAL A 649 -27.43 9.36 -0.38
C VAL A 649 -28.42 8.34 0.14
N ASP A 650 -27.93 7.37 0.89
CA ASP A 650 -28.73 6.34 1.56
C ASP A 650 -28.95 6.76 3.02
N VAL A 651 -30.07 7.37 3.30
CA VAL A 651 -30.44 7.80 4.66
C VAL A 651 -31.05 6.61 5.41
N PRO A 652 -30.47 6.16 6.53
CA PRO A 652 -30.94 4.98 7.24
C PRO A 652 -32.33 5.20 7.87
N LEU A 653 -33.16 4.14 7.87
CA LEU A 653 -34.41 4.08 8.56
C LEU A 653 -34.19 3.55 9.98
N ILE A 654 -33.99 4.48 10.92
CA ILE A 654 -33.66 4.18 12.33
C ILE A 654 -34.93 4.08 13.20
N TRP A 655 -35.87 4.99 12.96
CA TRP A 655 -37.09 5.09 13.76
C TRP A 655 -38.32 4.79 12.92
N LYS A 656 -39.33 4.16 13.52
CA LYS A 656 -40.59 3.78 12.85
C LYS A 656 -41.30 4.98 12.21
N ASN A 657 -41.31 6.11 12.91
CA ASN A 657 -41.78 7.39 12.39
C ASN A 657 -40.57 8.35 12.41
N GLN A 658 -40.04 8.66 11.25
CA GLN A 658 -38.95 9.63 11.12
C GLN A 658 -39.24 10.60 10.00
N LYS A 659 -38.58 11.76 10.08
CA LYS A 659 -38.49 12.74 9.01
C LYS A 659 -37.05 12.94 8.61
N VAL A 660 -36.84 13.33 7.36
CA VAL A 660 -35.57 13.77 6.83
C VAL A 660 -35.75 15.20 6.37
N GLU A 661 -34.88 16.08 6.89
CA GLU A 661 -34.81 17.50 6.52
C GLU A 661 -33.49 17.78 5.84
N GLU A 662 -33.49 18.58 4.76
CA GLU A 662 -32.32 19.20 4.18
C GLU A 662 -32.38 20.69 4.49
N GLY A 663 -31.42 21.19 5.28
CA GLY A 663 -31.50 22.51 5.88
C GLY A 663 -32.79 22.66 6.72
N ASN A 664 -33.68 23.56 6.32
CA ASN A 664 -34.99 23.80 6.97
C ASN A 664 -36.17 23.16 6.20
N ARG A 665 -35.91 22.34 5.22
CA ARG A 665 -36.91 21.78 4.31
C ARG A 665 -37.10 20.28 4.55
N ILE A 666 -38.30 19.83 4.84
CA ILE A 666 -38.63 18.41 4.90
C ILE A 666 -38.54 17.83 3.48
N VAL A 667 -37.70 16.83 3.28
CA VAL A 667 -37.53 16.14 2.01
C VAL A 667 -38.19 14.77 1.99
N TRP A 668 -38.38 14.16 3.17
CA TRP A 668 -39.10 12.90 3.33
C TRP A 668 -39.75 12.81 4.71
N HIS A 669 -40.97 12.20 4.76
CA HIS A 669 -41.70 12.02 5.98
C HIS A 669 -42.62 10.78 5.90
N ALA A 670 -42.54 9.91 6.90
CA ALA A 670 -43.44 8.76 7.12
C ALA A 670 -43.72 7.90 5.86
N GLY A 671 -42.71 7.60 5.04
CA GLY A 671 -42.85 6.77 3.84
C GLY A 671 -43.21 7.54 2.57
N GLN A 672 -43.37 8.85 2.64
CA GLN A 672 -43.69 9.69 1.48
C GLN A 672 -42.62 10.75 1.23
N ALA A 673 -42.23 10.91 -0.04
CA ALA A 673 -41.40 12.04 -0.44
C ALA A 673 -42.22 13.34 -0.33
N ALA A 674 -41.72 14.32 0.43
CA ALA A 674 -42.34 15.61 0.60
C ALA A 674 -41.96 16.60 -0.51
N VAL A 675 -41.03 16.24 -1.37
CA VAL A 675 -40.50 17.09 -2.43
C VAL A 675 -40.75 16.46 -3.79
N SER A 676 -41.54 17.15 -4.61
CA SER A 676 -41.57 16.95 -6.05
C SER A 676 -40.43 17.78 -6.67
N GLY A 677 -39.27 17.11 -6.97
CA GLY A 677 -38.17 17.58 -7.79
C GLY A 677 -37.78 19.06 -7.68
N SER A 678 -36.70 19.34 -6.90
CA SER A 678 -35.83 20.49 -7.21
C SER A 678 -34.79 20.03 -8.23
N GLU A 679 -34.17 20.95 -9.00
CA GLU A 679 -33.09 20.59 -9.93
C GLU A 679 -31.92 19.89 -9.25
N ASP A 680 -31.73 20.10 -7.92
CA ASP A 680 -30.58 19.63 -7.16
C ASP A 680 -30.87 18.42 -6.22
N LEU A 681 -32.14 18.00 -6.07
CA LEU A 681 -32.52 16.90 -5.18
C LEU A 681 -33.66 16.07 -5.78
N ARG A 682 -33.43 14.78 -5.92
CA ARG A 682 -34.42 13.83 -6.44
C ARG A 682 -34.57 12.63 -5.49
N PHE A 683 -35.79 12.31 -5.10
CA PHE A 683 -36.11 11.07 -4.42
C PHE A 683 -36.02 9.89 -5.40
N LEU A 684 -35.25 8.87 -5.06
CA LEU A 684 -35.03 7.69 -5.91
C LEU A 684 -35.90 6.50 -5.49
N GLY A 685 -36.22 6.38 -4.21
CA GLY A 685 -37.01 5.29 -3.71
C GLY A 685 -36.74 4.95 -2.25
N MET A 686 -37.38 3.89 -1.78
CA MET A 686 -37.20 3.36 -0.44
C MET A 686 -36.83 1.87 -0.54
N ALA A 687 -35.81 1.46 0.21
CA ALA A 687 -35.45 0.08 0.44
C ALA A 687 -35.82 -0.32 1.88
N GLU A 688 -35.62 -1.57 2.26
CA GLU A 688 -36.01 -2.09 3.58
C GLU A 688 -35.40 -1.30 4.75
N LYS A 689 -34.14 -0.85 4.61
CA LYS A 689 -33.36 -0.23 5.68
C LYS A 689 -32.99 1.23 5.44
N HIS A 690 -33.27 1.80 4.27
CA HIS A 690 -32.92 3.19 3.94
C HIS A 690 -33.86 3.82 2.93
N VAL A 691 -33.89 5.14 2.92
CA VAL A 691 -34.49 5.96 1.87
C VAL A 691 -33.35 6.58 1.04
N GLN A 692 -33.49 6.54 -0.31
CA GLN A 692 -32.44 6.94 -1.23
C GLN A 692 -32.79 8.22 -1.97
N PHE A 693 -31.81 9.13 -2.02
CA PHE A 693 -31.87 10.39 -2.74
C PHE A 693 -30.68 10.54 -3.70
N GLU A 694 -30.90 11.30 -4.74
CA GLU A 694 -29.85 11.80 -5.63
C GLU A 694 -29.71 13.30 -5.41
N PHE A 695 -28.45 13.74 -5.22
CA PHE A 695 -28.09 15.14 -5.04
C PHE A 695 -27.12 15.58 -6.13
N GLY A 696 -27.28 16.83 -6.61
CA GLY A 696 -26.26 17.48 -7.44
C GLY A 696 -25.01 17.89 -6.67
N SER A 697 -24.07 18.56 -7.35
CA SER A 697 -22.88 19.10 -6.71
C SER A 697 -23.22 20.15 -5.67
N GLY A 698 -22.54 20.15 -4.51
CA GLY A 698 -22.79 21.13 -3.43
C GLY A 698 -22.51 20.55 -2.05
N ASP A 699 -22.71 21.39 -1.04
CA ASP A 699 -22.66 21.02 0.37
C ASP A 699 -24.07 20.95 0.93
N TYR A 700 -24.41 19.84 1.57
CA TYR A 700 -25.75 19.59 2.10
C TYR A 700 -25.71 19.12 3.55
N HIS A 701 -26.71 19.54 4.31
CA HIS A 701 -26.89 19.13 5.69
C HIS A 701 -28.26 18.45 5.86
N LEU A 702 -28.23 17.16 6.17
CA LEU A 702 -29.42 16.38 6.42
C LEU A 702 -29.60 16.15 7.92
N ASN A 703 -30.80 16.41 8.41
CA ASN A 703 -31.21 16.08 9.76
C ASN A 703 -32.32 15.01 9.72
N VAL A 704 -32.05 13.87 10.30
CA VAL A 704 -32.99 12.76 10.45
C VAL A 704 -33.47 12.76 11.90
N ALA A 705 -34.76 12.89 12.12
CA ALA A 705 -35.32 12.96 13.47
C ALA A 705 -36.49 12.01 13.65
N ALA A 706 -36.56 11.37 14.83
CA ALA A 706 -37.76 10.65 15.26
C ALA A 706 -38.90 11.64 15.43
N LEU A 707 -40.11 11.24 15.01
CA LEU A 707 -41.30 11.98 15.30
C LEU A 707 -41.93 11.45 16.59
N SER A 708 -42.23 12.35 17.48
CA SER A 708 -42.91 12.06 18.76
C SER A 708 -44.29 11.39 18.56
#